data_257dcfee214e605f43e46de48317b2bc
#
_entry.id   257dcfee214e605f43e46de48317b2bc
#
_cell.length_a   1.000
_cell.length_b   1.000
_cell.length_c   1.000
_cell.angle_alpha   90.00
_cell.angle_beta   90.00
_cell.angle_gamma   90.00
#
_symmetry.space_group_name_H-M   'P 1'
#
loop_
_entity.id
_entity.type
_entity.pdbx_description
1 polymer ?
#
loop_
_entity_poly.entity_id
_entity_poly.type
_entity_poly.pdbx_seq_one_letter_code
_entity_poly.pdbx_strand_id
1 'polypeptide(L)'
;VEIRTRVHTIFLLIGPTECGKTTFAKELLIPALRFADESKGVQANVQYISSDQIRQELLGHDFDKYDQVMLEASEQAFHLLFEKVKMATSFPILAEFVVVDTTGLAEDFRAQIREIAKRNNYNLDVILFDYRKRDDYYASERSKKLITSHVQRLKKEVMRSLSKEGYTHIHRVRLKDFYSPVTCEANPEYKVSIENLDEYMSTNLPKDQKYIIVGDVHECVEELKGLLQSHGYRIDGDHVELTEKVQHTKVILAGDWIDKGKHTKEMIRFLFDNQEHFLLVMGNHENFVFQFLQGEIKGIDQELLENFFDSVQVLRESEELKEKFYHLHAQSKPFFKGNAPSGPTFYVTHSPCKNKYVGKLDTNSKRHQRNFRIDRSASLEEQLSFLKEEAVGNHPYHIFGHVAAKHAFRFKNKLHIDTGCVHGNALTAVVIANKPFLKTQKSNCTVFQEELLSFFQEERKVSIQDLAEEEIRRLQYCSRHKVNFISGTMAPADKDEASNELESLRSGLAYFTERGVQQVVLQPKYMGSRCNIYLHSDPEQCFAVSRNGYKINQVDLTEMYNQLLQKFAGYMQEKQIAMLILDGELLPWRAIGEGLIEKQFKPIEKALESEMEFLQQAGFDQAIGKLATEYKESGFEKDHYHKSKAELMETYGSRVYQTFRYARGVLDTYMPIEEHQRALQIYKKQLELYAGDGDMEYKPFALLKIVYKNGSEEIPDWRTSDVYSFLSDDEYLQVDLSEPDAYDRAAQFFSKMTLENLMEGLVIKPEINTIKTAPYMKVRNPEYLSIIYGYDYRFPHKYRKLLKQKNIVQKLRTSMKEYNLGSKLLSVPFEFISPEHDTYREITANLLFEVAKEKEMDPRL
;
A
#
# COMPACT_ATOMS: atom_id res chain seq x y z
N VAL A 1 -3.00 -50.52 2.13
CA VAL A 1 -2.05 -49.51 2.70
C VAL A 1 -2.75 -48.14 2.73
N GLU A 2 -3.03 -47.63 3.94
CA GLU A 2 -3.64 -46.32 4.12
C GLU A 2 -2.52 -45.29 4.38
N ILE A 3 -2.48 -44.25 3.57
CA ILE A 3 -1.57 -43.11 3.70
C ILE A 3 -2.41 -41.95 4.24
N ARG A 4 -2.30 -41.71 5.54
CA ARG A 4 -2.95 -40.56 6.20
C ARG A 4 -2.01 -39.39 6.23
N THR A 5 -2.49 -38.24 5.84
CA THR A 5 -1.68 -37.03 5.78
C THR A 5 -2.52 -35.79 6.14
N ARG A 6 -1.86 -34.63 6.23
CA ARG A 6 -2.50 -33.33 6.49
C ARG A 6 -2.04 -32.30 5.48
N VAL A 7 -2.81 -31.29 5.27
CA VAL A 7 -2.40 -30.13 4.46
C VAL A 7 -1.13 -29.52 5.06
N HIS A 8 -0.25 -29.02 4.21
CA HIS A 8 1.12 -28.54 4.49
C HIS A 8 2.07 -29.69 4.91
N THR A 9 2.17 -30.69 4.04
CA THR A 9 3.06 -31.84 4.21
C THR A 9 4.08 -31.92 3.07
N ILE A 10 5.34 -32.21 3.44
CA ILE A 10 6.40 -32.65 2.53
C ILE A 10 6.40 -34.19 2.53
N PHE A 11 6.26 -34.81 1.38
CA PHE A 11 6.46 -36.23 1.19
C PHE A 11 7.87 -36.50 0.70
N LEU A 12 8.62 -37.28 1.43
CA LEU A 12 9.94 -37.75 1.04
C LEU A 12 9.85 -39.21 0.58
N LEU A 13 10.06 -39.43 -0.71
CA LEU A 13 10.10 -40.78 -1.26
C LEU A 13 11.48 -41.38 -0.98
N ILE A 14 11.52 -42.54 -0.31
CA ILE A 14 12.77 -43.24 0.02
C ILE A 14 12.74 -44.66 -0.55
N GLY A 15 13.72 -44.98 -1.37
CA GLY A 15 13.86 -46.31 -1.95
C GLY A 15 14.94 -46.39 -3.00
N PRO A 16 15.38 -47.60 -3.32
CA PRO A 16 16.37 -47.86 -4.39
C PRO A 16 15.94 -47.29 -5.73
N THR A 17 16.86 -47.14 -6.66
CA THR A 17 16.49 -46.85 -8.05
C THR A 17 15.63 -47.95 -8.63
N GLU A 18 14.73 -47.60 -9.57
CA GLU A 18 13.81 -48.52 -10.24
C GLU A 18 12.83 -49.29 -9.34
N CYS A 19 12.50 -48.75 -8.14
CA CYS A 19 11.48 -49.33 -7.28
C CYS A 19 10.07 -48.76 -7.52
N GLY A 20 9.88 -47.89 -8.52
CA GLY A 20 8.59 -47.35 -8.91
C GLY A 20 8.17 -46.05 -8.17
N LYS A 21 9.10 -45.35 -7.52
CA LYS A 21 8.80 -44.06 -6.80
C LYS A 21 8.08 -43.04 -7.64
N THR A 22 8.63 -42.76 -8.83
CA THR A 22 8.10 -41.80 -9.78
C THR A 22 6.67 -42.15 -10.24
N THR A 23 6.46 -43.44 -10.55
CA THR A 23 5.12 -43.94 -10.92
C THR A 23 4.12 -43.79 -9.75
N PHE A 24 4.55 -44.22 -8.55
CA PHE A 24 3.75 -44.05 -7.35
C PHE A 24 3.39 -42.58 -7.10
N ALA A 25 4.34 -41.68 -7.23
CA ALA A 25 4.09 -40.25 -7.05
C ALA A 25 3.10 -39.70 -8.06
N LYS A 26 3.31 -39.97 -9.35
CA LYS A 26 2.56 -39.36 -10.44
C LYS A 26 1.16 -39.98 -10.64
N GLU A 27 1.05 -41.29 -10.47
CA GLU A 27 -0.17 -42.03 -10.81
C GLU A 27 -1.09 -42.29 -9.59
N LEU A 28 -0.55 -42.26 -8.38
CA LEU A 28 -1.33 -42.52 -7.17
C LEU A 28 -1.34 -41.33 -6.20
N LEU A 29 -0.15 -40.90 -5.73
CA LEU A 29 -0.07 -39.93 -4.63
C LEU A 29 -0.56 -38.52 -5.05
N ILE A 30 0.01 -37.96 -6.10
CA ILE A 30 -0.32 -36.59 -6.55
C ILE A 30 -1.79 -36.47 -6.96
N PRO A 31 -2.40 -37.37 -7.74
CA PRO A 31 -3.82 -37.31 -8.04
C PRO A 31 -4.72 -37.33 -6.80
N ALA A 32 -4.36 -38.15 -5.81
CA ALA A 32 -5.12 -38.25 -4.56
C ALA A 32 -4.97 -37.04 -3.62
N LEU A 33 -3.86 -36.27 -3.77
CA LEU A 33 -3.63 -35.03 -3.01
C LEU A 33 -4.29 -33.80 -3.62
N ARG A 34 -4.73 -33.89 -4.88
CA ARG A 34 -5.43 -32.79 -5.55
C ARG A 34 -6.83 -32.59 -5.03
N PHE A 35 -7.12 -31.41 -4.62
CA PHE A 35 -8.48 -30.95 -4.32
C PHE A 35 -8.70 -29.56 -4.90
N ALA A 36 -9.92 -29.22 -5.22
CA ALA A 36 -10.30 -27.91 -5.71
C ALA A 36 -11.72 -27.54 -5.26
N ASP A 37 -11.94 -26.25 -5.06
CA ASP A 37 -13.27 -25.67 -4.85
C ASP A 37 -13.36 -24.37 -5.65
N GLU A 38 -14.10 -24.42 -6.74
CA GLU A 38 -14.23 -23.30 -7.67
C GLU A 38 -14.94 -22.10 -7.03
N SER A 39 -15.88 -22.35 -6.11
CA SER A 39 -16.63 -21.28 -5.42
C SER A 39 -15.72 -20.45 -4.50
N LYS A 40 -14.67 -21.06 -3.98
CA LYS A 40 -13.66 -20.43 -3.13
C LYS A 40 -12.41 -20.02 -3.89
N GLY A 41 -12.31 -20.38 -5.17
CA GLY A 41 -11.10 -20.17 -5.97
C GLY A 41 -9.88 -20.92 -5.43
N VAL A 42 -10.10 -22.06 -4.78
CA VAL A 42 -9.05 -22.88 -4.18
C VAL A 42 -8.70 -24.02 -5.12
N GLN A 43 -7.44 -24.21 -5.37
CA GLN A 43 -6.86 -25.37 -6.03
C GLN A 43 -5.59 -25.74 -5.28
N ALA A 44 -5.48 -27.00 -4.85
CA ALA A 44 -4.30 -27.47 -4.13
C ALA A 44 -3.04 -27.30 -4.96
N ASN A 45 -2.05 -26.62 -4.40
CA ASN A 45 -0.71 -26.52 -4.95
C ASN A 45 0.09 -27.76 -4.53
N VAL A 46 0.22 -28.72 -5.43
CA VAL A 46 0.99 -29.94 -5.23
C VAL A 46 2.27 -29.86 -6.06
N GLN A 47 3.39 -29.60 -5.41
CA GLN A 47 4.69 -29.47 -6.05
C GLN A 47 5.38 -30.85 -6.15
N TYR A 48 5.76 -31.25 -7.35
CA TYR A 48 6.60 -32.43 -7.58
C TYR A 48 8.02 -31.99 -7.90
N ILE A 49 8.97 -32.38 -7.06
CA ILE A 49 10.38 -31.99 -7.15
C ILE A 49 11.25 -33.24 -7.26
N SER A 50 11.76 -33.47 -8.44
CA SER A 50 12.58 -34.65 -8.76
C SER A 50 14.02 -34.26 -9.05
N SER A 51 14.99 -34.99 -8.45
CA SER A 51 16.40 -34.76 -8.74
C SER A 51 16.79 -35.08 -10.20
N ASP A 52 16.14 -36.05 -10.83
CA ASP A 52 16.39 -36.38 -12.23
C ASP A 52 15.85 -35.30 -13.18
N GLN A 53 14.66 -34.81 -12.90
CA GLN A 53 14.09 -33.70 -13.68
C GLN A 53 14.93 -32.42 -13.57
N ILE A 54 15.41 -32.11 -12.36
CA ILE A 54 16.29 -30.94 -12.16
C ILE A 54 17.61 -31.08 -12.93
N ARG A 55 18.19 -32.28 -12.98
CA ARG A 55 19.40 -32.50 -13.78
C ARG A 55 19.14 -32.21 -15.26
N GLN A 56 18.02 -32.68 -15.80
CA GLN A 56 17.60 -32.40 -17.19
C GLN A 56 17.38 -30.92 -17.43
N GLU A 57 16.71 -30.23 -16.50
CA GLU A 57 16.52 -28.75 -16.55
C GLU A 57 17.89 -28.02 -16.61
N LEU A 58 18.83 -28.41 -15.76
CA LEU A 58 20.16 -27.79 -15.71
C LEU A 58 21.00 -28.07 -16.97
N LEU A 59 20.88 -29.28 -17.54
CA LEU A 59 21.61 -29.68 -18.74
C LEU A 59 20.96 -29.21 -20.04
N GLY A 60 19.70 -28.75 -19.98
CA GLY A 60 18.95 -28.22 -21.13
C GLY A 60 18.59 -29.26 -22.18
N HIS A 61 18.72 -30.53 -21.87
CA HIS A 61 18.45 -31.65 -22.79
C HIS A 61 18.08 -32.91 -22.01
N ASP A 62 17.29 -33.79 -22.63
CA ASP A 62 16.94 -35.10 -22.09
C ASP A 62 18.09 -36.08 -22.31
N PHE A 63 18.74 -36.48 -21.24
CA PHE A 63 19.76 -37.52 -21.19
C PHE A 63 19.20 -38.78 -20.53
N ASP A 64 19.77 -39.94 -20.84
CA ASP A 64 19.46 -41.14 -20.04
C ASP A 64 19.92 -40.94 -18.60
N LYS A 65 19.08 -41.31 -17.64
CA LYS A 65 19.36 -41.14 -16.19
C LYS A 65 20.66 -41.77 -15.69
N TYR A 66 21.27 -42.68 -16.48
CA TYR A 66 22.55 -43.32 -16.17
C TYR A 66 23.73 -42.75 -16.95
N ASP A 67 23.52 -41.72 -17.75
CA ASP A 67 24.59 -41.05 -18.45
C ASP A 67 25.50 -40.32 -17.48
N GLN A 68 26.83 -40.36 -17.76
CA GLN A 68 27.83 -39.75 -16.89
C GLN A 68 27.58 -38.25 -16.65
N VAL A 69 27.12 -37.52 -17.67
CA VAL A 69 26.80 -36.11 -17.59
C VAL A 69 25.70 -35.82 -16.58
N MET A 70 24.71 -36.72 -16.45
CA MET A 70 23.65 -36.61 -15.42
C MET A 70 24.21 -36.76 -14.00
N LEU A 71 25.22 -37.59 -13.82
CA LEU A 71 25.90 -37.78 -12.53
C LEU A 71 26.75 -36.56 -12.15
N GLU A 72 27.42 -35.96 -13.10
CA GLU A 72 28.27 -34.77 -12.92
C GLU A 72 27.45 -33.56 -12.50
N ALA A 73 26.17 -33.40 -12.96
CA ALA A 73 25.24 -32.34 -12.53
C ALA A 73 24.62 -32.58 -11.16
N SER A 74 24.98 -33.65 -10.43
CA SER A 74 24.25 -34.06 -9.22
C SER A 74 24.35 -33.06 -8.07
N GLU A 75 25.50 -32.45 -7.85
CA GLU A 75 25.70 -31.48 -6.75
C GLU A 75 24.82 -30.24 -6.95
N GLN A 76 24.86 -29.66 -8.13
CA GLN A 76 24.05 -28.50 -8.49
C GLN A 76 22.54 -28.82 -8.48
N ALA A 77 22.17 -30.03 -8.92
CA ALA A 77 20.78 -30.46 -8.90
C ALA A 77 20.23 -30.61 -7.47
N PHE A 78 21.03 -31.16 -6.53
CA PHE A 78 20.61 -31.23 -5.12
C PHE A 78 20.56 -29.86 -4.47
N HIS A 79 21.49 -28.96 -4.76
CA HIS A 79 21.41 -27.58 -4.28
C HIS A 79 20.10 -26.91 -4.75
N LEU A 80 19.81 -27.00 -6.04
CA LEU A 80 18.56 -26.42 -6.59
C LEU A 80 17.31 -27.13 -6.04
N LEU A 81 17.37 -28.44 -5.79
CA LEU A 81 16.28 -29.18 -5.17
C LEU A 81 15.91 -28.61 -3.79
N PHE A 82 16.91 -28.40 -2.93
CA PHE A 82 16.68 -27.84 -1.60
C PHE A 82 16.10 -26.42 -1.69
N GLU A 83 16.61 -25.57 -2.61
CA GLU A 83 16.05 -24.24 -2.81
C GLU A 83 14.60 -24.30 -3.34
N LYS A 84 14.28 -25.20 -4.28
CA LYS A 84 12.89 -25.40 -4.74
C LYS A 84 11.96 -25.84 -3.58
N VAL A 85 12.40 -26.80 -2.74
CA VAL A 85 11.60 -27.23 -1.57
C VAL A 85 11.42 -26.10 -0.57
N LYS A 86 12.46 -25.34 -0.27
CA LYS A 86 12.42 -24.20 0.61
C LYS A 86 11.47 -23.11 0.10
N MET A 87 11.52 -22.76 -1.18
CA MET A 87 10.65 -21.78 -1.81
C MET A 87 9.20 -22.26 -1.83
N ALA A 88 8.94 -23.50 -2.21
CA ALA A 88 7.59 -24.07 -2.26
C ALA A 88 6.91 -24.08 -0.88
N THR A 89 7.68 -24.28 0.20
CA THR A 89 7.17 -24.34 1.58
C THR A 89 7.19 -23.01 2.33
N SER A 90 7.77 -21.96 1.73
CA SER A 90 7.85 -20.63 2.32
C SER A 90 6.67 -19.77 1.90
N PHE A 91 6.33 -18.80 2.77
CA PHE A 91 5.40 -17.73 2.41
C PHE A 91 6.04 -16.85 1.30
N PRO A 92 5.31 -16.43 0.25
CA PRO A 92 3.85 -16.50 0.07
C PRO A 92 3.32 -17.75 -0.65
N ILE A 93 4.19 -18.66 -1.11
CA ILE A 93 3.78 -19.83 -1.93
C ILE A 93 2.97 -20.81 -1.10
N LEU A 94 3.48 -21.25 0.06
CA LEU A 94 2.80 -22.14 1.01
C LEU A 94 2.09 -23.31 0.31
N ALA A 95 2.84 -24.07 -0.51
CA ALA A 95 2.28 -25.22 -1.22
C ALA A 95 1.60 -26.20 -0.24
N GLU A 96 0.38 -26.63 -0.54
CA GLU A 96 -0.34 -27.58 0.30
C GLU A 96 0.41 -28.90 0.42
N PHE A 97 1.10 -29.34 -0.65
CA PHE A 97 1.90 -30.54 -0.65
C PHE A 97 3.17 -30.37 -1.50
N VAL A 98 4.26 -30.94 -1.02
CA VAL A 98 5.53 -31.04 -1.76
C VAL A 98 5.96 -32.50 -1.81
N VAL A 99 6.09 -33.08 -2.98
CA VAL A 99 6.55 -34.48 -3.19
C VAL A 99 8.00 -34.44 -3.69
N VAL A 100 8.93 -34.93 -2.87
CA VAL A 100 10.35 -34.97 -3.17
C VAL A 100 10.72 -36.37 -3.66
N ASP A 101 11.01 -36.49 -4.96
CA ASP A 101 11.35 -37.75 -5.61
C ASP A 101 12.89 -37.86 -5.84
N THR A 102 13.50 -38.58 -4.93
CA THR A 102 14.92 -38.97 -5.00
C THR A 102 15.10 -40.39 -4.48
N THR A 103 16.32 -40.90 -4.39
CA THR A 103 16.56 -42.16 -3.69
C THR A 103 16.37 -42.02 -2.18
N GLY A 104 16.64 -40.84 -1.62
CA GLY A 104 16.50 -40.53 -0.20
C GLY A 104 17.36 -41.37 0.75
N LEU A 105 18.37 -42.11 0.23
CA LEU A 105 19.13 -43.07 1.02
C LEU A 105 20.22 -42.41 1.89
N ALA A 106 20.71 -41.23 1.51
CA ALA A 106 21.74 -40.52 2.25
C ALA A 106 21.10 -39.78 3.47
N GLU A 107 21.69 -39.95 4.64
CA GLU A 107 21.18 -39.31 5.84
C GLU A 107 21.29 -37.79 5.81
N ASP A 108 22.42 -37.25 5.31
CA ASP A 108 22.66 -35.83 5.20
C ASP A 108 21.57 -35.13 4.32
N PHE A 109 21.15 -35.79 3.24
CA PHE A 109 20.06 -35.33 2.41
C PHE A 109 18.74 -35.28 3.20
N ARG A 110 18.42 -36.35 3.92
CA ARG A 110 17.21 -36.41 4.73
C ARG A 110 17.24 -35.39 5.87
N ALA A 111 18.40 -35.16 6.48
CA ALA A 111 18.61 -34.16 7.51
C ALA A 111 18.30 -32.73 7.00
N GLN A 112 18.76 -32.39 5.80
CA GLN A 112 18.49 -31.09 5.18
C GLN A 112 17.00 -30.90 4.89
N ILE A 113 16.29 -31.90 4.40
CA ILE A 113 14.83 -31.84 4.19
C ILE A 113 14.11 -31.68 5.54
N ARG A 114 14.52 -32.37 6.60
CA ARG A 114 13.97 -32.20 7.95
C ARG A 114 14.17 -30.78 8.47
N GLU A 115 15.34 -30.19 8.24
CA GLU A 115 15.62 -28.82 8.67
C GLU A 115 14.73 -27.81 7.91
N ILE A 116 14.52 -27.99 6.60
CA ILE A 116 13.61 -27.15 5.83
C ILE A 116 12.17 -27.30 6.35
N ALA A 117 11.70 -28.53 6.58
CA ALA A 117 10.37 -28.78 7.12
C ALA A 117 10.17 -28.11 8.49
N LYS A 118 11.13 -28.25 9.40
CA LYS A 118 11.13 -27.61 10.72
C LYS A 118 11.15 -26.09 10.63
N ARG A 119 12.04 -25.53 9.79
CA ARG A 119 12.18 -24.09 9.60
C ARG A 119 10.88 -23.47 9.09
N ASN A 120 10.22 -24.11 8.13
CA ASN A 120 9.01 -23.63 7.49
C ASN A 120 7.73 -24.16 8.15
N ASN A 121 7.86 -24.92 9.24
CA ASN A 121 6.74 -25.50 10.00
C ASN A 121 5.81 -26.36 9.13
N TYR A 122 6.38 -27.35 8.45
CA TYR A 122 5.68 -28.37 7.65
C TYR A 122 5.73 -29.73 8.30
N ASN A 123 4.66 -30.52 8.11
CA ASN A 123 4.74 -31.95 8.38
C ASN A 123 5.70 -32.61 7.38
N LEU A 124 6.37 -33.67 7.81
CA LEU A 124 7.26 -34.42 6.95
C LEU A 124 6.91 -35.90 7.02
N ASP A 125 6.30 -36.40 5.95
CA ASP A 125 5.91 -37.78 5.80
C ASP A 125 6.90 -38.51 4.88
N VAL A 126 7.22 -39.75 5.24
CA VAL A 126 8.09 -40.62 4.44
C VAL A 126 7.24 -41.69 3.76
N ILE A 127 7.45 -41.86 2.46
CA ILE A 127 6.99 -43.02 1.72
C ILE A 127 8.18 -43.93 1.48
N LEU A 128 8.26 -45.00 2.25
CA LEU A 128 9.37 -45.97 2.21
C LEU A 128 9.03 -47.17 1.34
N PHE A 129 9.77 -47.33 0.23
CA PHE A 129 9.68 -48.48 -0.64
C PHE A 129 10.56 -49.60 -0.05
N ASP A 130 9.98 -50.47 0.76
CA ASP A 130 10.64 -51.52 1.51
C ASP A 130 10.62 -52.85 0.75
N TYR A 131 11.15 -52.84 -0.47
CA TYR A 131 11.32 -54.09 -1.24
C TYR A 131 12.63 -54.73 -0.85
N ARG A 132 12.59 -56.04 -0.50
CA ARG A 132 13.72 -56.76 0.03
C ARG A 132 14.26 -57.82 -0.90
N LYS A 133 13.53 -58.19 -1.94
CA LYS A 133 13.95 -59.17 -2.93
C LYS A 133 14.36 -58.42 -4.21
N ARG A 134 15.40 -58.95 -4.88
CA ARG A 134 15.91 -58.38 -6.14
C ARG A 134 14.84 -58.39 -7.23
N ASP A 135 14.03 -59.44 -7.28
CA ASP A 135 12.97 -59.60 -8.26
C ASP A 135 11.83 -58.58 -8.11
N ASP A 136 11.84 -57.81 -7.03
CA ASP A 136 10.87 -56.72 -6.77
C ASP A 136 11.24 -55.42 -7.53
N TYR A 137 12.39 -55.39 -8.23
CA TYR A 137 12.88 -54.21 -8.94
C TYR A 137 12.84 -54.41 -10.45
N TYR A 138 12.49 -53.35 -11.19
CA TYR A 138 12.54 -53.30 -12.65
C TYR A 138 13.97 -53.11 -13.13
N ALA A 139 14.85 -54.13 -12.97
CA ALA A 139 16.26 -54.04 -13.20
C ALA A 139 16.60 -54.13 -14.68
N SER A 140 17.18 -53.10 -15.26
CA SER A 140 17.93 -53.16 -16.51
C SER A 140 19.34 -53.71 -16.29
N GLU A 141 20.03 -54.12 -17.35
CA GLU A 141 21.43 -54.56 -17.25
C GLU A 141 22.36 -53.48 -16.66
N ARG A 142 22.11 -52.21 -16.98
CA ARG A 142 22.86 -51.06 -16.47
C ARG A 142 22.66 -50.78 -14.98
N SER A 143 21.50 -51.12 -14.44
CA SER A 143 21.11 -50.73 -13.07
C SER A 143 21.40 -51.81 -12.01
N LYS A 144 21.73 -53.08 -12.39
CA LYS A 144 21.87 -54.21 -11.46
C LYS A 144 22.84 -53.99 -10.29
N LYS A 145 24.02 -53.42 -10.55
CA LYS A 145 25.03 -53.13 -9.50
C LYS A 145 24.53 -51.99 -8.58
N LEU A 146 23.97 -50.94 -9.17
CA LEU A 146 23.49 -49.79 -8.46
C LEU A 146 22.31 -50.14 -7.56
N ILE A 147 21.35 -50.92 -8.05
CA ILE A 147 20.21 -51.44 -7.25
C ILE A 147 20.72 -52.27 -6.07
N THR A 148 21.70 -53.17 -6.31
CA THR A 148 22.27 -53.97 -5.22
C THR A 148 22.90 -53.10 -4.13
N SER A 149 23.66 -52.08 -4.51
CA SER A 149 24.23 -51.11 -3.57
C SER A 149 23.12 -50.34 -2.79
N HIS A 150 22.12 -49.86 -3.51
CA HIS A 150 20.99 -49.13 -2.88
C HIS A 150 20.19 -50.02 -1.91
N VAL A 151 19.95 -51.28 -2.25
CA VAL A 151 19.28 -52.24 -1.34
C VAL A 151 20.10 -52.51 -0.09
N GLN A 152 21.44 -52.60 -0.22
CA GLN A 152 22.30 -52.75 0.94
C GLN A 152 22.27 -51.53 1.85
N ARG A 153 22.31 -50.32 1.27
CA ARG A 153 22.20 -49.08 2.04
C ARG A 153 20.83 -48.95 2.70
N LEU A 154 19.74 -49.29 1.98
CA LEU A 154 18.42 -49.33 2.55
C LEU A 154 18.37 -50.20 3.82
N LYS A 155 18.89 -51.46 3.73
CA LYS A 155 18.86 -52.42 4.86
C LYS A 155 19.76 -52.00 6.02
N LYS A 156 20.97 -51.54 5.75
CA LYS A 156 22.02 -51.31 6.74
C LYS A 156 21.92 -49.93 7.40
N GLU A 157 21.55 -48.89 6.63
CA GLU A 157 21.56 -47.51 7.07
C GLU A 157 20.13 -46.99 7.35
N VAL A 158 19.29 -46.97 6.31
CA VAL A 158 17.94 -46.33 6.39
C VAL A 158 17.03 -47.05 7.39
N MET A 159 16.91 -48.38 7.29
CA MET A 159 16.01 -49.16 8.16
C MET A 159 16.38 -49.10 9.64
N ARG A 160 17.61 -48.76 9.97
CA ARG A 160 18.09 -48.66 11.36
C ARG A 160 17.90 -47.29 11.97
N SER A 161 17.94 -46.22 11.17
CA SER A 161 17.93 -44.83 11.62
C SER A 161 16.55 -44.19 11.46
N LEU A 162 15.77 -44.50 10.43
CA LEU A 162 14.59 -43.80 9.98
C LEU A 162 13.55 -43.55 11.09
N SER A 163 13.30 -44.53 11.96
CA SER A 163 12.33 -44.38 13.06
C SER A 163 12.76 -43.40 14.16
N LYS A 164 14.05 -43.08 14.21
CA LYS A 164 14.66 -42.17 15.19
C LYS A 164 14.86 -40.76 14.63
N GLU A 165 14.65 -40.55 13.35
CA GLU A 165 14.90 -39.27 12.67
C GLU A 165 13.82 -38.21 12.84
N GLY A 166 12.64 -38.57 13.41
CA GLY A 166 11.61 -37.61 13.80
C GLY A 166 10.69 -37.16 12.62
N TYR A 167 10.23 -38.12 11.83
CA TYR A 167 9.19 -37.92 10.80
C TYR A 167 7.80 -37.89 11.41
N THR A 168 6.86 -37.18 10.78
CA THR A 168 5.46 -37.16 11.21
C THR A 168 4.82 -38.55 11.01
N HIS A 169 4.96 -39.10 9.80
CA HIS A 169 4.53 -40.46 9.48
C HIS A 169 5.57 -41.17 8.63
N ILE A 170 5.62 -42.51 8.75
CA ILE A 170 6.42 -43.35 7.88
C ILE A 170 5.50 -44.42 7.29
N HIS A 171 5.12 -44.24 6.03
CA HIS A 171 4.29 -45.16 5.27
C HIS A 171 5.15 -46.14 4.51
N ARG A 172 4.86 -47.44 4.59
CA ARG A 172 5.63 -48.48 3.93
C ARG A 172 4.91 -49.08 2.75
N VAL A 173 5.50 -48.97 1.59
CA VAL A 173 5.03 -49.59 0.35
C VAL A 173 5.80 -50.90 0.17
N ARG A 174 5.11 -52.02 0.22
CA ARG A 174 5.67 -53.36 0.16
C ARG A 174 5.28 -54.14 -1.08
N LEU A 175 4.22 -53.73 -1.76
CA LEU A 175 3.70 -54.34 -2.97
C LEU A 175 4.05 -53.48 -4.19
N LYS A 176 4.39 -54.13 -5.29
CA LYS A 176 4.69 -53.44 -6.56
C LYS A 176 3.44 -52.90 -7.23
N ASP A 177 2.34 -53.60 -7.07
CA ASP A 177 1.16 -53.43 -7.89
C ASP A 177 0.21 -52.38 -7.26
N PHE A 178 0.74 -51.13 -7.19
CA PHE A 178 -0.04 -49.99 -6.66
C PHE A 178 -0.78 -49.21 -7.77
N TYR A 179 -0.48 -49.49 -9.04
CA TYR A 179 -1.14 -48.86 -10.18
C TYR A 179 -1.26 -49.86 -11.34
N SER A 180 -2.47 -49.94 -11.95
CA SER A 180 -2.68 -50.77 -13.14
C SER A 180 -2.63 -49.89 -14.42
N PRO A 181 -1.61 -50.06 -15.29
CA PRO A 181 -1.58 -49.34 -16.54
C PRO A 181 -2.64 -49.77 -17.55
N VAL A 182 -3.30 -50.92 -17.34
CA VAL A 182 -4.34 -51.43 -18.23
C VAL A 182 -5.71 -50.81 -17.93
N THR A 183 -6.05 -50.70 -16.64
CA THR A 183 -7.33 -50.06 -16.21
C THR A 183 -7.18 -48.58 -15.92
N CYS A 184 -5.96 -48.03 -15.87
CA CYS A 184 -5.64 -46.66 -15.43
C CYS A 184 -6.18 -46.34 -14.04
N GLU A 185 -6.29 -47.37 -13.18
CA GLU A 185 -6.76 -47.24 -11.79
C GLU A 185 -5.70 -47.61 -10.79
N ALA A 186 -5.69 -46.86 -9.66
CA ALA A 186 -4.86 -47.21 -8.51
C ALA A 186 -5.37 -48.53 -7.85
N ASN A 187 -4.45 -49.33 -7.34
CA ASN A 187 -4.80 -50.53 -6.61
C ASN A 187 -5.64 -50.17 -5.37
N PRO A 188 -6.87 -50.71 -5.18
CA PRO A 188 -7.74 -50.38 -4.05
C PRO A 188 -7.13 -50.65 -2.67
N GLU A 189 -6.04 -51.42 -2.59
CA GLU A 189 -5.28 -51.58 -1.33
C GLU A 189 -4.51 -50.37 -0.91
N TYR A 190 -4.30 -49.37 -1.81
CA TYR A 190 -3.67 -48.09 -1.52
C TYR A 190 -4.70 -46.97 -1.49
N LYS A 191 -4.89 -46.38 -0.31
CA LYS A 191 -5.78 -45.24 -0.12
C LYS A 191 -5.01 -44.08 0.49
N VAL A 192 -5.20 -42.90 -0.07
CA VAL A 192 -4.65 -41.63 0.49
C VAL A 192 -5.83 -40.85 1.07
N SER A 193 -5.69 -40.38 2.30
CA SER A 193 -6.68 -39.54 2.98
C SER A 193 -6.04 -38.33 3.64
N ILE A 194 -6.65 -37.16 3.45
CA ILE A 194 -6.22 -35.89 4.02
C ILE A 194 -7.10 -35.62 5.24
N GLU A 195 -6.55 -35.84 6.45
CA GLU A 195 -7.32 -35.83 7.70
C GLU A 195 -7.94 -34.48 8.06
N ASN A 196 -7.32 -33.38 7.68
CA ASN A 196 -7.76 -32.02 8.02
C ASN A 196 -8.30 -31.23 6.82
N LEU A 197 -8.74 -31.92 5.76
CA LEU A 197 -9.21 -31.27 4.54
C LEU A 197 -10.42 -30.36 4.80
N ASP A 198 -11.45 -30.88 5.50
CA ASP A 198 -12.66 -30.13 5.79
C ASP A 198 -12.38 -28.91 6.65
N GLU A 199 -11.51 -29.04 7.65
CA GLU A 199 -11.07 -27.93 8.47
C GLU A 199 -10.34 -26.89 7.61
N TYR A 200 -9.41 -27.31 6.76
CA TYR A 200 -8.68 -26.41 5.86
C TYR A 200 -9.62 -25.69 4.88
N MET A 201 -10.53 -26.43 4.26
CA MET A 201 -11.52 -25.86 3.34
C MET A 201 -12.46 -24.86 4.03
N SER A 202 -12.76 -25.08 5.33
CA SER A 202 -13.60 -24.14 6.10
C SER A 202 -12.94 -22.80 6.40
N THR A 203 -11.61 -22.70 6.33
CA THR A 203 -10.87 -21.43 6.49
C THR A 203 -10.75 -20.63 5.20
N ASN A 204 -11.06 -21.22 4.06
CA ASN A 204 -11.01 -20.56 2.76
C ASN A 204 -12.37 -19.95 2.41
N LEU A 205 -12.38 -18.69 2.06
CA LEU A 205 -13.57 -17.88 1.84
C LEU A 205 -14.05 -17.92 0.39
N PRO A 206 -15.37 -17.80 0.11
CA PRO A 206 -15.91 -17.63 -1.23
C PRO A 206 -15.30 -16.45 -1.98
N LYS A 207 -14.96 -16.64 -3.28
CA LYS A 207 -14.30 -15.63 -4.11
C LYS A 207 -15.21 -14.49 -4.58
N ASP A 208 -16.54 -14.74 -4.62
CA ASP A 208 -17.52 -13.81 -5.17
C ASP A 208 -18.13 -12.88 -4.11
N GLN A 209 -17.57 -12.87 -2.91
CA GLN A 209 -17.98 -12.02 -1.80
C GLN A 209 -16.95 -10.94 -1.49
N LYS A 210 -17.41 -9.81 -0.98
CA LYS A 210 -16.58 -8.76 -0.39
C LYS A 210 -16.48 -8.99 1.11
N TYR A 211 -15.36 -8.54 1.69
CA TYR A 211 -15.12 -8.71 3.11
C TYR A 211 -14.70 -7.38 3.74
N ILE A 212 -15.33 -7.06 4.87
CA ILE A 212 -14.93 -5.98 5.77
C ILE A 212 -14.26 -6.66 6.95
N ILE A 213 -12.98 -6.40 7.16
CA ILE A 213 -12.20 -7.03 8.24
C ILE A 213 -12.06 -6.00 9.36
N VAL A 214 -12.57 -6.33 10.53
CA VAL A 214 -12.64 -5.44 11.71
C VAL A 214 -11.63 -5.92 12.75
N GLY A 215 -10.89 -5.00 13.34
CA GLY A 215 -9.98 -5.27 14.44
C GLY A 215 -10.68 -5.64 15.74
N ASP A 216 -9.93 -5.67 16.83
CA ASP A 216 -10.39 -6.09 18.15
C ASP A 216 -11.55 -5.22 18.65
N VAL A 217 -12.69 -5.86 18.92
CA VAL A 217 -13.93 -5.17 19.29
C VAL A 217 -14.08 -5.02 20.80
N HIS A 218 -13.72 -6.07 21.57
CA HIS A 218 -13.83 -6.08 23.03
C HIS A 218 -15.14 -5.47 23.56
N GLU A 219 -16.28 -6.01 23.10
CA GLU A 219 -17.62 -5.61 23.55
C GLU A 219 -18.06 -4.18 23.21
N CYS A 220 -17.32 -3.46 22.36
CA CYS A 220 -17.70 -2.14 21.84
C CYS A 220 -18.80 -2.29 20.75
N VAL A 221 -20.00 -2.68 21.18
CA VAL A 221 -21.11 -3.03 20.26
C VAL A 221 -21.60 -1.84 19.45
N GLU A 222 -21.73 -0.67 20.09
CA GLU A 222 -22.23 0.55 19.43
C GLU A 222 -21.24 1.07 18.40
N GLU A 223 -19.94 0.97 18.69
CA GLU A 223 -18.89 1.32 17.73
C GLU A 223 -18.89 0.36 16.54
N LEU A 224 -19.11 -0.94 16.79
CA LEU A 224 -19.25 -1.93 15.72
C LEU A 224 -20.48 -1.60 14.84
N LYS A 225 -21.63 -1.32 15.42
CA LYS A 225 -22.83 -0.88 14.70
C LYS A 225 -22.56 0.38 13.86
N GLY A 226 -21.96 1.40 14.46
CA GLY A 226 -21.60 2.65 13.78
C GLY A 226 -20.65 2.42 12.61
N LEU A 227 -19.64 1.55 12.79
CA LEU A 227 -18.72 1.18 11.74
C LEU A 227 -19.41 0.46 10.59
N LEU A 228 -20.31 -0.50 10.88
CA LEU A 228 -21.12 -1.22 9.87
C LEU A 228 -22.04 -0.26 9.09
N GLN A 229 -22.72 0.65 9.78
CA GLN A 229 -23.55 1.69 9.13
C GLN A 229 -22.71 2.56 8.19
N SER A 230 -21.51 2.93 8.61
CA SER A 230 -20.59 3.69 7.77
C SER A 230 -20.17 2.95 6.49
N HIS A 231 -20.19 1.62 6.50
CA HIS A 231 -19.92 0.77 5.33
C HIS A 231 -21.17 0.51 4.48
N GLY A 232 -22.34 0.91 4.95
CA GLY A 232 -23.58 0.85 4.21
C GLY A 232 -24.56 -0.25 4.65
N TYR A 233 -24.32 -0.93 5.79
CA TYR A 233 -25.34 -1.74 6.43
C TYR A 233 -26.42 -0.86 7.06
N ARG A 234 -27.62 -1.35 7.14
CA ARG A 234 -28.68 -0.78 7.94
C ARG A 234 -28.80 -1.55 9.24
N ILE A 235 -28.98 -0.84 10.35
CA ILE A 235 -29.13 -1.47 11.65
C ILE A 235 -30.42 -0.93 12.27
N ASP A 236 -31.32 -1.87 12.56
CA ASP A 236 -32.59 -1.58 13.25
C ASP A 236 -32.56 -2.28 14.62
N GLY A 237 -32.38 -1.50 15.67
CA GLY A 237 -32.09 -2.01 17.02
C GLY A 237 -30.80 -2.82 17.06
N ASP A 238 -30.93 -4.14 17.24
CA ASP A 238 -29.83 -5.09 17.23
C ASP A 238 -29.79 -5.97 15.95
N HIS A 239 -30.66 -5.73 15.00
CA HIS A 239 -30.73 -6.49 13.75
C HIS A 239 -29.97 -5.82 12.63
N VAL A 240 -29.10 -6.58 11.94
CA VAL A 240 -28.30 -6.14 10.80
C VAL A 240 -29.04 -6.46 9.50
N GLU A 241 -29.35 -5.43 8.72
CA GLU A 241 -29.98 -5.55 7.42
C GLU A 241 -29.04 -5.24 6.29
N LEU A 242 -29.10 -6.06 5.23
CA LEU A 242 -28.32 -5.82 4.01
C LEU A 242 -29.00 -4.76 3.14
N THR A 243 -28.22 -3.79 2.71
CA THR A 243 -28.61 -2.85 1.65
C THR A 243 -28.05 -3.33 0.31
N GLU A 244 -28.49 -2.74 -0.80
CA GLU A 244 -27.93 -3.04 -2.14
C GLU A 244 -26.40 -2.91 -2.19
N LYS A 245 -25.85 -1.95 -1.41
CA LYS A 245 -24.40 -1.70 -1.36
C LYS A 245 -23.59 -2.85 -0.75
N VAL A 246 -24.17 -3.60 0.18
CA VAL A 246 -23.50 -4.65 0.97
C VAL A 246 -24.12 -6.03 0.79
N GLN A 247 -24.96 -6.21 -0.22
CA GLN A 247 -25.71 -7.46 -0.48
C GLN A 247 -24.80 -8.70 -0.57
N HIS A 248 -23.58 -8.56 -1.09
CA HIS A 248 -22.58 -9.62 -1.21
C HIS A 248 -21.36 -9.36 -0.31
N THR A 249 -21.59 -8.78 0.87
CA THR A 249 -20.51 -8.42 1.79
C THR A 249 -20.68 -9.13 3.11
N LYS A 250 -19.61 -9.72 3.64
CA LYS A 250 -19.55 -10.28 5.00
C LYS A 250 -18.51 -9.54 5.84
N VAL A 251 -18.70 -9.62 7.15
CA VAL A 251 -17.81 -8.99 8.13
C VAL A 251 -16.96 -10.07 8.80
N ILE A 252 -15.64 -9.87 8.79
CA ILE A 252 -14.70 -10.72 9.52
C ILE A 252 -14.26 -9.97 10.77
N LEU A 253 -14.53 -10.51 11.96
CA LEU A 253 -13.92 -10.00 13.18
C LEU A 253 -12.59 -10.70 13.41
N ALA A 254 -11.52 -9.92 13.58
CA ALA A 254 -10.16 -10.45 13.70
C ALA A 254 -9.83 -11.04 15.08
N GLY A 255 -10.85 -11.44 15.85
CA GLY A 255 -10.74 -11.99 17.19
C GLY A 255 -11.00 -10.97 18.29
N ASP A 256 -10.92 -11.39 19.54
CA ASP A 256 -11.15 -10.61 20.75
C ASP A 256 -12.43 -9.75 20.67
N TRP A 257 -13.53 -10.42 20.35
CA TRP A 257 -14.82 -9.78 20.29
C TRP A 257 -15.51 -9.70 21.67
N ILE A 258 -15.10 -10.51 22.66
CA ILE A 258 -15.55 -10.42 24.05
C ILE A 258 -14.42 -9.97 24.99
N ASP A 259 -14.81 -9.74 26.23
CA ASP A 259 -13.94 -9.40 27.36
C ASP A 259 -13.37 -7.98 27.30
N LYS A 260 -12.87 -7.49 28.43
CA LYS A 260 -12.40 -6.11 28.70
C LYS A 260 -13.49 -5.03 28.65
N GLY A 261 -14.54 -5.17 27.86
CA GLY A 261 -15.67 -4.25 27.81
C GLY A 261 -16.68 -4.49 28.94
N LYS A 262 -17.85 -3.85 28.84
CA LYS A 262 -18.96 -3.98 29.82
C LYS A 262 -20.24 -4.53 29.20
N HIS A 263 -20.21 -4.92 27.94
CA HIS A 263 -21.38 -5.28 27.16
C HIS A 263 -21.31 -6.72 26.64
N THR A 264 -20.84 -7.65 27.49
CA THR A 264 -20.71 -9.08 27.13
C THR A 264 -22.02 -9.68 26.65
N LYS A 265 -23.13 -9.39 27.34
CA LYS A 265 -24.48 -9.91 26.98
C LYS A 265 -24.94 -9.41 25.63
N GLU A 266 -24.80 -8.12 25.40
CA GLU A 266 -25.20 -7.44 24.20
C GLU A 266 -24.36 -7.92 23.00
N MET A 267 -23.05 -8.07 23.20
CA MET A 267 -22.14 -8.54 22.16
C MET A 267 -22.46 -9.97 21.73
N ILE A 268 -22.61 -10.89 22.70
CA ILE A 268 -22.92 -12.29 22.38
C ILE A 268 -24.26 -12.40 21.65
N ARG A 269 -25.30 -11.70 22.12
CA ARG A 269 -26.61 -11.69 21.45
C ARG A 269 -26.52 -11.08 20.05
N PHE A 270 -25.90 -9.92 19.92
CA PHE A 270 -25.73 -9.25 18.64
C PHE A 270 -25.04 -10.15 17.59
N LEU A 271 -23.93 -10.81 17.96
CA LEU A 271 -23.22 -11.72 17.06
C LEU A 271 -24.02 -12.99 16.77
N PHE A 272 -24.69 -13.57 17.78
CA PHE A 272 -25.45 -14.79 17.60
C PHE A 272 -26.70 -14.57 16.73
N ASP A 273 -27.43 -13.48 16.97
CA ASP A 273 -28.68 -13.17 16.27
C ASP A 273 -28.43 -12.69 14.82
N ASN A 274 -27.20 -12.26 14.50
CA ASN A 274 -26.76 -11.82 13.16
C ASN A 274 -25.62 -12.68 12.59
N GLN A 275 -25.45 -13.91 13.07
CA GLN A 275 -24.33 -14.78 12.74
C GLN A 275 -24.10 -15.00 11.23
N GLU A 276 -25.17 -14.91 10.43
CA GLU A 276 -25.07 -15.05 8.97
C GLU A 276 -24.25 -13.94 8.30
N HIS A 277 -24.05 -12.80 8.96
CA HIS A 277 -23.28 -11.67 8.44
C HIS A 277 -21.82 -11.71 8.90
N PHE A 278 -21.52 -12.48 9.96
CA PHE A 278 -20.21 -12.46 10.61
C PHE A 278 -19.40 -13.75 10.38
N LEU A 279 -18.10 -13.57 10.28
CA LEU A 279 -17.11 -14.63 10.31
C LEU A 279 -16.12 -14.29 11.44
N LEU A 280 -15.88 -15.24 12.33
CA LEU A 280 -15.12 -15.00 13.55
C LEU A 280 -13.74 -15.66 13.48
N VAL A 281 -12.69 -14.87 13.63
CA VAL A 281 -11.35 -15.37 13.90
C VAL A 281 -11.23 -15.62 15.39
N MET A 282 -10.60 -16.71 15.78
CA MET A 282 -10.39 -17.09 17.19
C MET A 282 -9.36 -16.18 17.84
N GLY A 283 -9.80 -15.33 18.76
CA GLY A 283 -8.95 -14.52 19.61
C GLY A 283 -8.43 -15.28 20.85
N ASN A 284 -7.48 -14.70 21.54
CA ASN A 284 -6.95 -15.31 22.76
C ASN A 284 -7.93 -15.18 23.93
N HIS A 285 -8.76 -14.14 23.98
CA HIS A 285 -9.76 -13.94 25.03
C HIS A 285 -10.89 -14.97 24.92
N GLU A 286 -11.52 -15.17 23.76
CA GLU A 286 -12.57 -16.21 23.59
C GLU A 286 -12.05 -17.60 23.92
N ASN A 287 -10.85 -17.91 23.44
CA ASN A 287 -10.26 -19.22 23.67
C ASN A 287 -9.95 -19.45 25.17
N PHE A 288 -9.46 -18.43 25.84
CA PHE A 288 -9.16 -18.52 27.28
C PHE A 288 -10.45 -18.69 28.09
N VAL A 289 -11.46 -17.85 27.83
CA VAL A 289 -12.78 -17.93 28.51
C VAL A 289 -13.42 -19.30 28.31
N PHE A 290 -13.37 -19.82 27.08
CA PHE A 290 -13.88 -21.16 26.78
C PHE A 290 -13.15 -22.25 27.58
N GLN A 291 -11.81 -22.27 27.56
CA GLN A 291 -11.01 -23.27 28.29
C GLN A 291 -11.22 -23.16 29.80
N PHE A 292 -11.38 -21.95 30.32
CA PHE A 292 -11.65 -21.73 31.73
C PHE A 292 -13.01 -22.27 32.14
N LEU A 293 -14.06 -22.01 31.36
CA LEU A 293 -15.41 -22.53 31.61
C LEU A 293 -15.49 -24.06 31.47
N GLN A 294 -14.63 -24.68 30.67
CA GLN A 294 -14.50 -26.13 30.54
C GLN A 294 -13.66 -26.76 31.68
N GLY A 295 -13.03 -25.96 32.53
CA GLY A 295 -12.16 -26.44 33.60
C GLY A 295 -10.81 -26.99 33.11
N GLU A 296 -10.39 -26.63 31.90
CA GLU A 296 -9.12 -27.07 31.31
C GLU A 296 -7.90 -26.31 31.86
N ILE A 297 -8.11 -25.11 32.42
CA ILE A 297 -7.04 -24.31 33.00
C ILE A 297 -6.83 -24.71 34.46
N LYS A 298 -5.66 -25.26 34.75
CA LYS A 298 -5.26 -25.69 36.09
C LYS A 298 -4.16 -24.82 36.69
N GLY A 299 -4.21 -24.59 37.99
CA GLY A 299 -3.09 -23.99 38.75
C GLY A 299 -3.06 -22.46 38.76
N ILE A 300 -4.12 -21.78 38.39
CA ILE A 300 -4.26 -20.33 38.49
C ILE A 300 -5.35 -20.00 39.52
N ASP A 301 -5.19 -18.93 40.27
CA ASP A 301 -6.19 -18.43 41.23
C ASP A 301 -7.46 -18.05 40.42
N GLN A 302 -8.56 -18.76 40.73
CA GLN A 302 -9.83 -18.55 40.05
C GLN A 302 -10.38 -17.14 40.28
N GLU A 303 -10.20 -16.61 41.48
CA GLU A 303 -10.67 -15.28 41.83
C GLU A 303 -9.92 -14.19 41.07
N LEU A 304 -8.61 -14.36 40.85
CA LEU A 304 -7.80 -13.46 40.01
C LEU A 304 -8.25 -13.50 38.54
N LEU A 305 -8.57 -14.69 38.03
CA LEU A 305 -9.02 -14.88 36.65
C LEU A 305 -10.42 -14.30 36.40
N GLU A 306 -11.35 -14.46 37.34
CA GLU A 306 -12.68 -13.87 37.30
C GLU A 306 -12.64 -12.34 37.34
N ASN A 307 -11.73 -11.77 38.11
CA ASN A 307 -11.49 -10.32 38.14
C ASN A 307 -10.83 -9.78 36.86
N PHE A 308 -10.06 -10.63 36.18
CA PHE A 308 -9.40 -10.26 34.94
C PHE A 308 -10.31 -10.40 33.71
N PHE A 309 -11.20 -11.40 33.74
CA PHE A 309 -12.13 -11.68 32.65
C PHE A 309 -13.59 -11.52 33.14
N ASP A 310 -14.11 -10.32 33.10
CA ASP A 310 -15.48 -9.99 33.51
C ASP A 310 -16.54 -10.82 32.78
N SER A 311 -16.27 -11.23 31.55
CA SER A 311 -17.13 -12.08 30.73
C SER A 311 -17.38 -13.46 31.34
N VAL A 312 -16.43 -14.02 32.11
CA VAL A 312 -16.61 -15.34 32.77
C VAL A 312 -17.74 -15.30 33.76
N GLN A 313 -17.86 -14.25 34.56
CA GLN A 313 -18.92 -14.10 35.54
C GLN A 313 -20.30 -14.02 34.86
N VAL A 314 -20.41 -13.20 33.81
CA VAL A 314 -21.65 -13.06 33.04
C VAL A 314 -22.09 -14.39 32.42
N LEU A 315 -21.17 -15.19 31.92
CA LEU A 315 -21.45 -16.48 31.30
C LEU A 315 -21.80 -17.58 32.31
N ARG A 316 -21.31 -17.48 33.54
CA ARG A 316 -21.70 -18.38 34.63
C ARG A 316 -23.12 -18.13 35.14
N GLU A 317 -23.59 -16.89 35.07
CA GLU A 317 -24.94 -16.51 35.54
C GLU A 317 -26.05 -16.87 34.55
N SER A 318 -25.75 -17.12 33.28
CA SER A 318 -26.73 -17.35 32.23
C SER A 318 -26.34 -18.52 31.33
N GLU A 319 -27.07 -19.64 31.46
CA GLU A 319 -26.84 -20.83 30.60
C GLU A 319 -27.15 -20.51 29.13
N GLU A 320 -28.19 -19.71 28.85
CA GLU A 320 -28.52 -19.26 27.49
C GLU A 320 -27.32 -18.56 26.82
N LEU A 321 -26.71 -17.59 27.50
CA LEU A 321 -25.56 -16.86 26.97
C LEU A 321 -24.34 -17.75 26.79
N LYS A 322 -24.16 -18.69 27.71
CA LYS A 322 -23.07 -19.66 27.65
C LYS A 322 -23.21 -20.59 26.45
N GLU A 323 -24.42 -21.10 26.16
CA GLU A 323 -24.67 -21.88 24.96
C GLU A 323 -24.45 -21.09 23.68
N LYS A 324 -24.94 -19.85 23.60
CA LYS A 324 -24.68 -18.94 22.49
C LYS A 324 -23.18 -18.67 22.29
N PHE A 325 -22.46 -18.43 23.38
CA PHE A 325 -21.01 -18.25 23.36
C PHE A 325 -20.27 -19.50 22.84
N TYR A 326 -20.65 -20.69 23.32
CA TYR A 326 -20.06 -21.95 22.86
C TYR A 326 -20.31 -22.18 21.36
N HIS A 327 -21.50 -21.82 20.88
CA HIS A 327 -21.82 -21.88 19.46
C HIS A 327 -20.94 -20.96 18.62
N LEU A 328 -20.81 -19.69 19.00
CA LEU A 328 -19.94 -18.72 18.32
C LEU A 328 -18.47 -19.14 18.38
N HIS A 329 -18.00 -19.64 19.52
CA HIS A 329 -16.64 -20.17 19.68
C HIS A 329 -16.39 -21.35 18.73
N ALA A 330 -17.33 -22.28 18.62
CA ALA A 330 -17.20 -23.44 17.73
C ALA A 330 -17.16 -23.05 16.23
N GLN A 331 -17.83 -21.96 15.86
CA GLN A 331 -17.78 -21.41 14.50
C GLN A 331 -16.50 -20.64 14.20
N SER A 332 -15.79 -20.15 15.24
CA SER A 332 -14.57 -19.40 15.09
C SER A 332 -13.44 -20.22 14.48
N LYS A 333 -12.63 -19.60 13.60
CA LYS A 333 -11.52 -20.25 12.90
C LYS A 333 -10.18 -19.64 13.31
N PRO A 334 -9.08 -20.42 13.27
CA PRO A 334 -7.77 -19.89 13.60
C PRO A 334 -7.29 -18.79 12.64
N PHE A 335 -7.77 -18.81 11.42
CA PHE A 335 -7.55 -17.80 10.40
C PHE A 335 -8.61 -17.91 9.29
N PHE A 336 -8.70 -16.87 8.47
CA PHE A 336 -9.37 -16.93 7.17
C PHE A 336 -8.40 -16.56 6.04
N LYS A 337 -8.55 -17.25 4.90
CA LYS A 337 -7.89 -16.94 3.63
C LYS A 337 -8.95 -16.56 2.62
N GLY A 338 -8.81 -15.41 1.98
CA GLY A 338 -9.75 -14.94 0.98
C GLY A 338 -9.05 -14.28 -0.20
N ASN A 339 -9.81 -14.06 -1.25
CA ASN A 339 -9.39 -13.29 -2.41
C ASN A 339 -10.30 -12.06 -2.50
N ALA A 340 -9.71 -10.87 -2.66
CA ALA A 340 -10.51 -9.70 -2.96
C ALA A 340 -11.10 -9.84 -4.38
N PRO A 341 -12.32 -9.36 -4.64
CA PRO A 341 -12.89 -9.37 -5.98
C PRO A 341 -11.95 -8.66 -6.97
N SER A 342 -11.49 -9.37 -8.00
CA SER A 342 -10.47 -8.89 -8.95
C SER A 342 -9.16 -8.39 -8.30
N GLY A 343 -8.85 -8.86 -7.10
CA GLY A 343 -7.76 -8.33 -6.28
C GLY A 343 -6.91 -9.43 -5.63
N PRO A 344 -6.00 -9.01 -4.74
CA PRO A 344 -5.03 -9.89 -4.13
C PRO A 344 -5.61 -10.83 -3.08
N THR A 345 -4.92 -11.94 -2.85
CA THR A 345 -5.16 -12.84 -1.72
C THR A 345 -4.83 -12.14 -0.39
N PHE A 346 -5.61 -12.47 0.65
CA PHE A 346 -5.34 -12.01 2.01
C PHE A 346 -5.52 -13.14 3.03
N TYR A 347 -4.83 -13.01 4.14
CA TYR A 347 -4.99 -13.83 5.34
C TYR A 347 -5.38 -12.95 6.51
N VAL A 348 -6.31 -13.41 7.34
CA VAL A 348 -6.71 -12.73 8.58
C VAL A 348 -6.41 -13.67 9.74
N THR A 349 -5.54 -13.24 10.66
CA THR A 349 -5.25 -13.91 11.93
C THR A 349 -5.61 -12.96 13.07
N HIS A 350 -5.78 -13.45 14.29
CA HIS A 350 -5.98 -12.54 15.40
C HIS A 350 -4.69 -11.81 15.76
N SER A 351 -3.60 -12.53 15.99
CA SER A 351 -2.35 -11.92 16.42
C SER A 351 -1.31 -11.79 15.30
N PRO A 352 -0.33 -10.86 15.43
CA PRO A 352 0.84 -10.83 14.58
C PRO A 352 1.65 -12.13 14.76
N CYS A 353 1.98 -12.79 13.66
CA CYS A 353 2.77 -14.00 13.69
C CYS A 353 3.76 -14.09 12.53
N LYS A 354 4.79 -14.92 12.71
CA LYS A 354 5.79 -15.18 11.67
C LYS A 354 5.15 -15.86 10.46
N ASN A 355 5.67 -15.58 9.28
CA ASN A 355 5.18 -16.12 8.01
C ASN A 355 5.05 -17.65 7.99
N LYS A 356 5.92 -18.36 8.69
CA LYS A 356 5.88 -19.81 8.78
C LYS A 356 4.63 -20.39 9.46
N TYR A 357 3.89 -19.58 10.17
CA TYR A 357 2.65 -19.98 10.85
C TYR A 357 1.37 -19.57 10.11
N VAL A 358 1.45 -18.54 9.25
CA VAL A 358 0.29 -17.99 8.54
C VAL A 358 -0.38 -19.07 7.67
N GLY A 359 -1.70 -19.22 7.81
CA GLY A 359 -2.50 -20.11 6.97
C GLY A 359 -2.36 -21.59 7.26
N LYS A 360 -1.78 -21.99 8.41
CA LYS A 360 -1.57 -23.40 8.81
C LYS A 360 -2.41 -23.81 10.01
N LEU A 361 -2.71 -25.12 10.08
CA LEU A 361 -3.65 -25.69 11.03
C LEU A 361 -3.03 -26.61 12.10
N ASP A 362 -1.71 -26.73 12.14
CA ASP A 362 -1.06 -27.45 13.23
C ASP A 362 -1.19 -26.68 14.56
N THR A 363 -1.06 -27.38 15.67
CA THR A 363 -1.25 -26.82 17.02
C THR A 363 -0.38 -25.60 17.30
N ASN A 364 0.88 -25.64 16.84
CA ASN A 364 1.80 -24.54 17.04
C ASN A 364 1.41 -23.29 16.22
N SER A 365 1.02 -23.48 14.95
CA SER A 365 0.54 -22.40 14.08
C SER A 365 -0.76 -21.79 14.62
N LYS A 366 -1.74 -22.61 15.03
CA LYS A 366 -2.99 -22.12 15.65
C LYS A 366 -2.71 -21.26 16.88
N ARG A 367 -1.73 -21.67 17.72
CA ARG A 367 -1.35 -20.90 18.91
C ARG A 367 -0.73 -19.55 18.53
N HIS A 368 0.19 -19.50 17.58
CA HIS A 368 0.84 -18.26 17.16
C HIS A 368 -0.08 -17.32 16.37
N GLN A 369 -1.02 -17.83 15.62
CA GLN A 369 -2.04 -17.04 14.93
C GLN A 369 -3.05 -16.39 15.89
N ARG A 370 -3.23 -16.99 17.07
CA ARG A 370 -4.17 -16.53 18.09
C ARG A 370 -3.54 -15.67 19.16
N ASN A 371 -2.26 -15.86 19.51
CA ASN A 371 -1.63 -15.17 20.64
C ASN A 371 -0.18 -14.80 20.33
N PHE A 372 0.13 -13.53 20.49
CA PHE A 372 1.48 -12.99 20.50
C PHE A 372 1.88 -12.71 21.95
N ARG A 373 2.79 -13.52 22.49
CA ARG A 373 3.22 -13.39 23.88
C ARG A 373 4.16 -12.19 24.02
N ILE A 374 3.71 -11.17 24.74
CA ILE A 374 4.47 -9.96 25.01
C ILE A 374 5.46 -10.24 26.15
N ASP A 375 6.73 -9.94 25.91
CA ASP A 375 7.78 -9.89 26.92
C ASP A 375 7.86 -8.47 27.49
N ARG A 376 7.59 -8.33 28.79
CA ARG A 376 7.60 -7.03 29.48
C ARG A 376 9.02 -6.45 29.68
N SER A 377 10.06 -7.24 29.44
CA SER A 377 11.46 -6.80 29.58
C SER A 377 12.01 -6.07 28.35
N ALA A 378 11.34 -6.16 27.20
CA ALA A 378 11.72 -5.51 25.95
C ALA A 378 10.63 -4.55 25.47
N SER A 379 11.01 -3.55 24.67
CA SER A 379 10.03 -2.65 24.08
C SER A 379 9.13 -3.43 23.11
N LEU A 380 7.84 -3.12 23.09
CA LEU A 380 6.87 -3.80 22.25
C LEU A 380 7.18 -3.58 20.75
N GLU A 381 7.71 -2.42 20.38
CA GLU A 381 8.13 -2.11 19.01
C GLU A 381 9.30 -2.99 18.56
N GLU A 382 10.28 -3.26 19.43
CA GLU A 382 11.37 -4.20 19.12
C GLU A 382 10.85 -5.62 18.94
N GLN A 383 9.92 -6.07 19.78
CA GLN A 383 9.30 -7.39 19.67
C GLN A 383 8.50 -7.56 18.37
N LEU A 384 7.91 -6.48 17.84
CA LEU A 384 7.18 -6.46 16.57
C LEU A 384 8.08 -6.21 15.34
N SER A 385 9.38 -5.98 15.52
CA SER A 385 10.31 -5.66 14.42
C SER A 385 10.38 -6.76 13.35
N PHE A 386 10.14 -8.03 13.73
CA PHE A 386 10.08 -9.15 12.79
C PHE A 386 9.03 -8.96 11.68
N LEU A 387 8.00 -8.15 11.90
CA LEU A 387 7.01 -7.82 10.88
C LEU A 387 7.63 -7.08 9.69
N LYS A 388 8.64 -6.24 9.93
CA LYS A 388 9.39 -5.57 8.86
C LYS A 388 10.28 -6.56 8.11
N GLU A 389 10.96 -7.43 8.83
CA GLU A 389 11.90 -8.41 8.27
C GLU A 389 11.18 -9.45 7.40
N GLU A 390 10.01 -9.91 7.84
CA GLU A 390 9.22 -10.92 7.16
C GLU A 390 8.20 -10.35 6.16
N ALA A 391 8.11 -9.03 6.01
CA ALA A 391 7.22 -8.41 5.03
C ALA A 391 7.68 -8.72 3.60
N VAL A 392 6.79 -9.33 2.81
CA VAL A 392 7.00 -9.60 1.39
C VAL A 392 6.18 -8.65 0.55
N GLY A 393 6.51 -8.36 -0.65
CA GLY A 393 5.79 -7.55 -1.63
C GLY A 393 4.55 -6.77 -1.10
N ASN A 394 3.55 -6.59 -1.94
CA ASN A 394 2.30 -5.94 -1.52
C ASN A 394 1.16 -6.95 -1.25
N HIS A 395 1.37 -8.22 -1.55
CA HIS A 395 0.38 -9.29 -1.39
C HIS A 395 1.08 -10.66 -1.42
N PRO A 396 0.44 -11.71 -0.88
CA PRO A 396 -0.84 -11.72 -0.18
C PRO A 396 -0.78 -10.90 1.11
N TYR A 397 -1.85 -10.19 1.43
CA TYR A 397 -1.91 -9.42 2.68
C TYR A 397 -2.02 -10.34 3.88
N HIS A 398 -1.37 -9.97 4.98
CA HIS A 398 -1.57 -10.56 6.28
C HIS A 398 -2.09 -9.49 7.23
N ILE A 399 -3.34 -9.64 7.67
CA ILE A 399 -4.10 -8.68 8.46
C ILE A 399 -4.29 -9.25 9.85
N PHE A 400 -4.03 -8.44 10.88
CA PHE A 400 -4.09 -8.89 12.27
C PHE A 400 -4.37 -7.74 13.25
N GLY A 401 -4.80 -8.09 14.46
CA GLY A 401 -5.02 -7.20 15.61
C GLY A 401 -4.13 -7.54 16.79
N HIS A 402 -4.74 -7.74 17.96
CA HIS A 402 -4.18 -8.24 19.24
C HIS A 402 -3.30 -7.26 20.02
N VAL A 403 -2.56 -6.42 19.38
CA VAL A 403 -1.64 -5.45 20.01
C VAL A 403 -2.19 -4.06 19.80
N ALA A 404 -2.92 -3.55 20.81
CA ALA A 404 -3.56 -2.24 20.69
C ALA A 404 -2.53 -1.12 20.43
N ALA A 405 -2.76 -0.34 19.38
CA ALA A 405 -1.91 0.78 18.98
C ALA A 405 -2.76 2.03 18.76
N LYS A 406 -2.15 3.20 18.90
CA LYS A 406 -2.84 4.48 18.65
C LYS A 406 -3.30 4.62 17.19
N HIS A 407 -2.52 4.06 16.26
CA HIS A 407 -2.81 4.08 14.82
C HIS A 407 -2.56 2.70 14.21
N ALA A 408 -3.37 2.35 13.21
CA ALA A 408 -3.06 1.22 12.35
C ALA A 408 -1.74 1.44 11.62
N PHE A 409 -0.95 0.40 11.44
CA PHE A 409 0.32 0.48 10.72
C PHE A 409 0.45 -0.60 9.65
N ARG A 410 1.31 -0.36 8.67
CA ARG A 410 1.50 -1.26 7.54
C ARG A 410 2.97 -1.37 7.13
N PHE A 411 3.43 -2.61 6.92
CA PHE A 411 4.70 -2.91 6.26
C PHE A 411 4.42 -3.77 5.02
N LYS A 412 4.55 -3.21 3.84
CA LYS A 412 4.26 -3.92 2.59
C LYS A 412 2.93 -4.69 2.67
N ASN A 413 2.99 -6.02 2.84
CA ASN A 413 1.82 -6.91 2.95
C ASN A 413 1.31 -7.11 4.39
N LYS A 414 2.03 -6.70 5.43
CA LYS A 414 1.63 -6.81 6.83
C LYS A 414 0.77 -5.62 7.22
N LEU A 415 -0.43 -5.86 7.72
CA LEU A 415 -1.40 -4.82 8.06
C LEU A 415 -2.00 -5.05 9.44
N HIS A 416 -1.70 -4.14 10.35
CA HIS A 416 -2.24 -4.11 11.70
C HIS A 416 -3.47 -3.21 11.77
N ILE A 417 -4.54 -3.69 12.44
CA ILE A 417 -5.83 -2.98 12.52
C ILE A 417 -6.43 -2.86 13.94
N ASP A 418 -5.76 -3.35 14.98
CA ASP A 418 -6.21 -3.10 16.36
C ASP A 418 -5.82 -1.69 16.80
N THR A 419 -6.78 -0.80 16.81
CA THR A 419 -6.59 0.61 17.20
C THR A 419 -7.18 0.93 18.57
N GLY A 420 -7.32 -0.08 19.44
CA GLY A 420 -7.64 0.08 20.84
C GLY A 420 -9.02 0.69 21.10
N CYS A 421 -10.07 0.11 20.53
CA CYS A 421 -11.44 0.59 20.70
C CYS A 421 -11.84 0.63 22.18
N VAL A 422 -11.62 -0.45 22.93
CA VAL A 422 -11.94 -0.54 24.36
C VAL A 422 -11.14 0.44 25.23
N HIS A 423 -10.00 0.92 24.72
CA HIS A 423 -9.14 1.92 25.38
C HIS A 423 -9.56 3.37 25.05
N GLY A 424 -10.71 3.58 24.38
CA GLY A 424 -11.26 4.90 24.09
C GLY A 424 -10.68 5.56 22.83
N ASN A 425 -9.96 4.82 21.99
CA ASN A 425 -9.41 5.39 20.75
C ASN A 425 -10.36 5.17 19.54
N ALA A 426 -10.26 4.08 18.82
CA ALA A 426 -11.10 3.81 17.65
C ALA A 426 -11.21 2.33 17.32
N LEU A 427 -12.33 1.95 16.68
CA LEU A 427 -12.49 0.67 16.01
C LEU A 427 -12.14 0.82 14.53
N THR A 428 -11.20 0.03 14.03
CA THR A 428 -10.73 0.11 12.66
C THR A 428 -11.15 -1.10 11.85
N ALA A 429 -11.65 -0.83 10.65
CA ALA A 429 -11.90 -1.85 9.64
C ALA A 429 -11.06 -1.62 8.39
N VAL A 430 -10.76 -2.71 7.68
CA VAL A 430 -10.11 -2.69 6.38
C VAL A 430 -10.94 -3.44 5.34
N VAL A 431 -11.02 -2.87 4.16
CA VAL A 431 -11.56 -3.51 2.95
C VAL A 431 -10.41 -3.65 1.96
N ILE A 432 -10.24 -4.85 1.44
CA ILE A 432 -9.23 -5.12 0.42
C ILE A 432 -9.90 -5.02 -0.96
N ALA A 433 -9.51 -3.97 -1.69
CA ALA A 433 -9.77 -3.84 -3.13
C ALA A 433 -8.42 -4.00 -3.86
N ASN A 434 -8.09 -3.14 -4.80
CA ASN A 434 -6.74 -3.11 -5.38
C ASN A 434 -5.68 -2.72 -4.35
N LYS A 435 -6.07 -1.90 -3.36
CA LYS A 435 -5.25 -1.52 -2.18
C LYS A 435 -6.12 -1.62 -0.93
N PRO A 436 -5.53 -1.84 0.25
CA PRO A 436 -6.25 -1.77 1.50
C PRO A 436 -6.83 -0.37 1.73
N PHE A 437 -8.10 -0.32 2.06
CA PHE A 437 -8.80 0.90 2.44
C PHE A 437 -9.22 0.78 3.91
N LEU A 438 -8.70 1.66 4.76
CA LEU A 438 -8.99 1.70 6.18
C LEU A 438 -10.14 2.67 6.46
N LYS A 439 -11.03 2.26 7.36
CA LYS A 439 -12.08 3.11 7.90
C LYS A 439 -12.16 2.94 9.41
N THR A 440 -12.31 4.04 10.13
CA THR A 440 -12.29 4.05 11.59
C THR A 440 -13.58 4.62 12.13
N GLN A 441 -14.08 4.05 13.23
CA GLN A 441 -15.14 4.57 14.07
C GLN A 441 -14.54 5.00 15.40
N LYS A 442 -14.70 6.27 15.77
CA LYS A 442 -14.20 6.79 17.06
C LYS A 442 -14.90 6.06 18.19
N SER A 443 -14.15 5.65 19.19
CA SER A 443 -14.70 5.01 20.38
C SER A 443 -15.32 6.05 21.33
N ASN A 444 -16.46 5.70 21.90
CA ASN A 444 -17.08 6.38 23.03
C ASN A 444 -16.82 5.60 24.35
N CYS A 445 -16.13 4.48 24.27
CA CYS A 445 -15.82 3.63 25.41
C CYS A 445 -14.77 4.31 26.30
N THR A 446 -15.05 4.36 27.61
CA THR A 446 -14.14 4.97 28.61
C THR A 446 -13.66 3.97 29.64
N VAL A 447 -13.87 2.69 29.42
CA VAL A 447 -13.67 1.62 30.41
C VAL A 447 -12.20 1.41 30.75
N PHE A 448 -11.33 1.51 29.76
CA PHE A 448 -9.87 1.38 29.90
C PHE A 448 -9.17 2.61 29.34
N GLN A 449 -8.59 3.44 30.22
CA GLN A 449 -7.72 4.53 29.79
C GLN A 449 -6.26 4.07 29.90
N GLU A 450 -5.78 3.32 28.92
CA GLU A 450 -4.35 3.11 28.73
C GLU A 450 -3.84 4.08 27.65
N GLU A 451 -2.66 4.65 27.90
CA GLU A 451 -1.99 5.48 26.90
C GLU A 451 -1.47 4.57 25.79
N LEU A 452 -2.16 4.59 24.65
CA LEU A 452 -1.81 3.78 23.49
C LEU A 452 -0.55 4.32 22.82
N LEU A 453 0.41 3.42 22.61
CA LEU A 453 1.64 3.74 21.91
C LEU A 453 1.41 3.81 20.40
N SER A 454 2.11 4.72 19.76
CA SER A 454 2.22 4.77 18.30
C SER A 454 3.43 3.95 17.86
N PHE A 455 3.20 2.75 17.32
CA PHE A 455 4.28 1.91 16.82
C PHE A 455 4.66 2.34 15.41
N PHE A 456 5.96 2.33 15.13
CA PHE A 456 6.50 2.54 13.79
C PHE A 456 6.04 3.85 13.12
N GLN A 457 5.56 4.81 13.88
CA GLN A 457 5.48 6.16 13.36
C GLN A 457 6.92 6.60 13.12
N GLU A 458 7.26 6.68 11.86
CA GLU A 458 8.43 7.37 11.42
C GLU A 458 8.27 8.87 11.70
N GLU A 459 8.47 9.31 12.92
CA GLU A 459 9.35 10.44 13.13
C GLU A 459 10.77 9.90 12.92
N ARG A 460 11.10 9.63 11.66
CA ARG A 460 12.46 9.32 11.29
C ARG A 460 13.25 10.54 11.70
N LYS A 461 13.98 10.44 12.80
CA LYS A 461 14.97 11.45 13.16
C LYS A 461 16.00 11.43 12.04
N VAL A 462 15.83 12.38 11.11
CA VAL A 462 16.77 12.54 10.02
C VAL A 462 18.05 13.07 10.63
N SER A 463 19.08 12.28 10.58
CA SER A 463 20.43 12.72 10.95
C SER A 463 21.08 13.44 9.76
N ILE A 464 22.13 14.22 10.00
CA ILE A 464 22.89 14.86 8.93
C ILE A 464 23.44 13.80 7.94
N GLN A 465 23.68 12.58 8.40
CA GLN A 465 24.16 11.46 7.57
C GLN A 465 23.11 10.96 6.54
N ASP A 466 21.84 11.25 6.76
CA ASP A 466 20.76 10.90 5.83
C ASP A 466 20.56 11.91 4.71
N LEU A 467 21.24 13.07 4.78
CA LEU A 467 21.16 14.13 3.80
C LEU A 467 22.18 13.92 2.67
N ALA A 468 21.81 14.27 1.45
CA ALA A 468 22.76 14.38 0.36
C ALA A 468 23.67 15.61 0.54
N GLU A 469 24.78 15.65 -0.18
CA GLU A 469 25.79 16.72 -0.05
C GLU A 469 25.22 18.13 -0.31
N GLU A 470 24.27 18.23 -1.23
CA GLU A 470 23.58 19.49 -1.55
C GLU A 470 22.75 20.00 -0.34
N GLU A 471 22.00 19.11 0.31
CA GLU A 471 21.19 19.46 1.48
C GLU A 471 22.07 19.80 2.69
N ILE A 472 23.20 19.14 2.85
CA ILE A 472 24.19 19.48 3.90
C ILE A 472 24.75 20.89 3.68
N ARG A 473 25.14 21.23 2.43
CA ARG A 473 25.58 22.57 2.09
C ARG A 473 24.51 23.64 2.35
N ARG A 474 23.26 23.30 2.00
CA ARG A 474 22.11 24.18 2.24
C ARG A 474 21.85 24.37 3.74
N LEU A 475 21.92 23.31 4.54
CA LEU A 475 21.81 23.39 6.00
C LEU A 475 22.88 24.35 6.58
N GLN A 476 24.15 24.19 6.17
CA GLN A 476 25.24 25.05 6.61
C GLN A 476 25.02 26.50 6.20
N TYR A 477 24.56 26.74 4.96
CA TYR A 477 24.24 28.05 4.47
C TYR A 477 23.10 28.70 5.27
N CYS A 478 21.98 28.02 5.46
CA CYS A 478 20.86 28.52 6.23
C CYS A 478 21.25 28.87 7.66
N SER A 479 22.03 28.02 8.32
CA SER A 479 22.54 28.27 9.67
C SER A 479 23.40 29.51 9.75
N ARG A 480 24.34 29.68 8.80
CA ARG A 480 25.27 30.83 8.77
C ARG A 480 24.56 32.17 8.52
N HIS A 481 23.55 32.15 7.66
CA HIS A 481 22.83 33.34 7.23
C HIS A 481 21.54 33.61 7.98
N LYS A 482 21.30 32.90 9.10
CA LYS A 482 20.15 33.07 10.00
C LYS A 482 18.81 32.92 9.29
N VAL A 483 18.70 31.92 8.41
CA VAL A 483 17.43 31.58 7.73
C VAL A 483 16.52 30.82 8.69
N ASN A 484 15.38 31.41 9.06
CA ASN A 484 14.45 30.90 10.04
C ASN A 484 13.22 30.23 9.42
N PHE A 485 13.13 30.20 8.11
CA PHE A 485 12.05 29.55 7.39
C PHE A 485 12.48 29.12 5.99
N ILE A 486 12.01 27.97 5.57
CA ILE A 486 12.14 27.46 4.20
C ILE A 486 10.75 27.12 3.73
N SER A 487 10.32 27.70 2.62
CA SER A 487 8.99 27.53 2.07
C SER A 487 8.78 26.11 1.53
N GLY A 488 7.73 25.48 1.97
CA GLY A 488 7.34 24.16 1.49
C GLY A 488 6.61 24.17 0.14
N THR A 489 6.35 22.98 -0.38
CA THR A 489 5.59 22.79 -1.61
C THR A 489 4.09 23.03 -1.40
N MET A 490 3.40 23.39 -2.47
CA MET A 490 1.94 23.56 -2.49
C MET A 490 1.31 22.47 -3.36
N ALA A 491 0.43 21.67 -2.76
CA ALA A 491 -0.29 20.64 -3.51
C ALA A 491 -1.38 21.28 -4.39
N PRO A 492 -1.59 20.78 -5.61
CA PRO A 492 -2.75 21.19 -6.40
C PRO A 492 -4.03 20.53 -5.88
N ALA A 493 -5.20 21.10 -6.22
CA ALA A 493 -6.47 20.43 -6.07
C ALA A 493 -6.51 19.12 -6.88
N ASP A 494 -7.29 18.17 -6.39
CA ASP A 494 -7.43 16.89 -7.10
C ASP A 494 -8.32 17.06 -8.35
N LYS A 495 -8.27 16.06 -9.20
CA LYS A 495 -9.13 15.96 -10.38
C LYS A 495 -10.60 15.76 -9.99
N ASP A 496 -11.48 16.15 -10.88
CA ASP A 496 -12.87 15.74 -10.89
C ASP A 496 -13.18 15.05 -12.22
N GLU A 497 -13.29 13.72 -12.19
CA GLU A 497 -13.56 12.93 -13.39
C GLU A 497 -14.98 13.16 -13.93
N ALA A 498 -15.94 13.48 -13.07
CA ALA A 498 -17.33 13.76 -13.48
C ALA A 498 -17.46 15.07 -14.25
N SER A 499 -16.75 16.11 -13.80
CA SER A 499 -16.69 17.41 -14.48
C SER A 499 -15.61 17.50 -15.56
N ASN A 500 -14.81 16.43 -15.74
CA ASN A 500 -13.68 16.38 -16.67
C ASN A 500 -12.66 17.49 -16.40
N GLU A 501 -12.35 17.74 -15.13
CA GLU A 501 -11.38 18.74 -14.68
C GLU A 501 -10.12 18.10 -14.10
N LEU A 502 -8.95 18.53 -14.57
CA LEU A 502 -7.67 18.02 -14.08
C LEU A 502 -7.28 18.61 -12.72
N GLU A 503 -7.56 19.89 -12.50
CA GLU A 503 -7.51 20.56 -11.19
C GLU A 503 -8.87 21.18 -10.94
N SER A 504 -9.60 20.61 -9.99
CA SER A 504 -10.98 21.01 -9.75
C SER A 504 -11.11 21.90 -8.52
N LEU A 505 -11.72 23.08 -8.71
CA LEU A 505 -12.10 23.96 -7.61
C LEU A 505 -13.05 23.23 -6.65
N ARG A 506 -13.99 22.45 -7.20
CA ARG A 506 -14.95 21.66 -6.40
C ARG A 506 -14.23 20.65 -5.52
N SER A 507 -13.30 19.90 -6.09
CA SER A 507 -12.49 18.93 -5.34
C SER A 507 -11.61 19.62 -4.29
N GLY A 508 -11.08 20.79 -4.58
CA GLY A 508 -10.32 21.60 -3.63
C GLY A 508 -11.15 22.07 -2.43
N LEU A 509 -12.36 22.58 -2.64
CA LEU A 509 -13.27 22.97 -1.56
C LEU A 509 -13.76 21.74 -0.77
N ALA A 510 -14.13 20.65 -1.46
CA ALA A 510 -14.58 19.41 -0.84
C ALA A 510 -13.52 18.82 0.10
N TYR A 511 -12.23 18.91 -0.25
CA TYR A 511 -11.13 18.47 0.60
C TYR A 511 -11.19 19.10 2.00
N PHE A 512 -11.47 20.39 2.09
CA PHE A 512 -11.55 21.12 3.36
C PHE A 512 -12.87 20.82 4.09
N THR A 513 -13.99 20.76 3.37
CA THR A 513 -15.30 20.41 3.93
C THR A 513 -15.29 19.03 4.59
N GLU A 514 -14.75 18.02 3.92
CA GLU A 514 -14.66 16.64 4.42
C GLU A 514 -13.82 16.52 5.69
N ARG A 515 -12.94 17.50 5.96
CA ARG A 515 -12.07 17.55 7.15
C ARG A 515 -12.57 18.51 8.22
N GLY A 516 -13.81 18.97 8.08
CA GLY A 516 -14.48 19.79 9.08
C GLY A 516 -14.03 21.25 9.12
N VAL A 517 -13.36 21.74 8.07
CA VAL A 517 -13.06 23.17 7.91
C VAL A 517 -14.34 23.88 7.51
N GLN A 518 -14.74 24.88 8.28
CA GLN A 518 -15.97 25.65 8.02
C GLN A 518 -15.73 26.80 7.05
N GLN A 519 -14.60 27.48 7.16
CA GLN A 519 -14.31 28.68 6.38
C GLN A 519 -12.95 28.57 5.69
N VAL A 520 -12.92 29.00 4.43
CA VAL A 520 -11.69 29.10 3.62
C VAL A 520 -11.55 30.50 3.03
N VAL A 521 -10.31 30.86 2.74
CA VAL A 521 -9.95 32.09 2.07
C VAL A 521 -9.35 31.75 0.71
N LEU A 522 -9.93 32.32 -0.35
CA LEU A 522 -9.45 32.21 -1.72
C LEU A 522 -8.63 33.43 -2.03
N GLN A 523 -7.37 33.22 -2.39
CA GLN A 523 -6.42 34.28 -2.73
C GLN A 523 -5.96 34.13 -4.17
N PRO A 524 -5.63 35.23 -4.88
CA PRO A 524 -5.01 35.14 -6.20
C PRO A 524 -3.71 34.34 -6.14
N LYS A 525 -3.49 33.49 -7.14
CA LYS A 525 -2.21 32.83 -7.33
C LYS A 525 -1.39 33.61 -8.33
N TYR A 526 -0.30 34.20 -7.81
CA TYR A 526 0.61 34.98 -8.64
C TYR A 526 1.61 34.06 -9.36
N MET A 527 2.03 34.47 -10.55
CA MET A 527 3.12 33.85 -11.27
C MET A 527 4.42 34.62 -11.03
N GLY A 528 5.08 34.24 -9.98
CA GLY A 528 6.34 34.85 -9.58
C GLY A 528 7.31 33.82 -9.02
N SER A 529 8.25 34.28 -8.25
CA SER A 529 9.19 33.45 -7.49
C SER A 529 8.92 33.60 -6.01
N ARG A 530 8.49 32.52 -5.35
CA ARG A 530 8.23 32.52 -3.91
C ARG A 530 9.51 32.85 -3.15
N CYS A 531 9.45 33.82 -2.30
CA CYS A 531 10.54 34.20 -1.43
C CYS A 531 10.10 34.76 -0.09
N ASN A 532 10.96 34.66 0.91
CA ASN A 532 10.74 35.23 2.23
C ASN A 532 11.57 36.51 2.35
N ILE A 533 10.95 37.57 2.82
CA ILE A 533 11.64 38.82 3.11
C ILE A 533 11.79 38.98 4.63
N TYR A 534 13.04 39.16 5.05
CA TYR A 534 13.43 39.54 6.41
C TYR A 534 13.53 41.06 6.44
N LEU A 535 12.40 41.71 6.72
CA LEU A 535 12.24 43.15 6.66
C LEU A 535 12.68 43.75 7.99
N HIS A 536 13.91 44.15 8.11
CA HIS A 536 14.49 44.80 9.28
C HIS A 536 14.12 46.28 9.30
N SER A 537 13.97 46.88 10.47
CA SER A 537 13.71 48.33 10.61
C SER A 537 14.85 49.19 10.04
N ASP A 538 16.03 48.65 9.90
CA ASP A 538 17.19 49.22 9.20
C ASP A 538 17.26 48.64 7.78
N PRO A 539 17.08 49.43 6.70
CA PRO A 539 17.06 48.95 5.33
C PRO A 539 18.31 48.16 4.90
N GLU A 540 19.49 48.52 5.46
CA GLU A 540 20.77 47.86 5.12
C GLU A 540 20.83 46.41 5.67
N GLN A 541 20.00 46.06 6.66
CA GLN A 541 19.93 44.74 7.24
C GLN A 541 18.83 43.85 6.62
N CYS A 542 18.04 44.42 5.72
CA CYS A 542 17.02 43.67 5.00
C CYS A 542 17.64 42.65 4.05
N PHE A 543 17.03 41.48 3.95
CA PHE A 543 17.41 40.47 2.96
C PHE A 543 16.23 39.61 2.55
N ALA A 544 16.30 39.04 1.37
CA ALA A 544 15.34 38.09 0.83
C ALA A 544 15.97 36.72 0.67
N VAL A 545 15.17 35.70 0.91
CA VAL A 545 15.55 34.27 0.82
C VAL A 545 14.65 33.57 -0.17
N SER A 546 15.24 32.92 -1.15
CA SER A 546 14.52 32.11 -2.12
C SER A 546 13.88 30.88 -1.46
N ARG A 547 12.92 30.23 -2.13
CA ARG A 547 12.32 28.97 -1.71
C ARG A 547 13.35 27.89 -1.33
N ASN A 548 14.53 27.94 -1.95
CA ASN A 548 15.61 26.99 -1.67
C ASN A 548 16.46 27.33 -0.43
N GLY A 549 16.13 28.37 0.31
CA GLY A 549 16.88 28.79 1.50
C GLY A 549 18.11 29.62 1.23
N TYR A 550 18.38 30.08 -0.02
CA TYR A 550 19.49 30.91 -0.37
C TYR A 550 19.08 32.38 -0.47
N LYS A 551 19.94 33.28 0.00
CA LYS A 551 19.73 34.72 -0.18
C LYS A 551 19.68 35.09 -1.67
N ILE A 552 18.77 35.99 -2.01
CA ILE A 552 18.63 36.51 -3.36
C ILE A 552 19.58 37.71 -3.50
N ASN A 553 20.71 37.47 -4.16
CA ASN A 553 21.74 38.49 -4.40
C ASN A 553 21.87 38.85 -5.90
N GLN A 554 21.13 38.17 -6.76
CA GLN A 554 21.20 38.36 -8.23
C GLN A 554 20.48 39.63 -8.68
N VAL A 555 19.64 40.19 -7.84
CA VAL A 555 18.76 41.33 -8.14
C VAL A 555 18.87 42.34 -6.99
N ASP A 556 18.92 43.62 -7.32
CA ASP A 556 18.84 44.69 -6.31
C ASP A 556 17.39 44.85 -5.84
N LEU A 557 17.15 44.55 -4.57
CA LEU A 557 15.85 44.65 -3.91
C LEU A 557 15.70 45.86 -2.97
N THR A 558 16.67 46.81 -3.00
CA THR A 558 16.74 47.94 -2.07
C THR A 558 15.49 48.81 -2.16
N GLU A 559 15.05 49.16 -3.36
CA GLU A 559 13.83 49.95 -3.57
C GLU A 559 12.59 49.22 -3.02
N MET A 560 12.50 47.93 -3.21
CA MET A 560 11.40 47.11 -2.69
C MET A 560 11.39 47.06 -1.16
N TYR A 561 12.55 46.94 -0.52
CA TYR A 561 12.62 47.02 0.94
C TYR A 561 12.16 48.38 1.44
N ASN A 562 12.53 49.47 0.78
CA ASN A 562 12.10 50.82 1.12
C ASN A 562 10.57 50.96 1.02
N GLN A 563 9.96 50.44 -0.05
CA GLN A 563 8.49 50.46 -0.24
C GLN A 563 7.79 49.67 0.86
N LEU A 564 8.28 48.47 1.18
CA LEU A 564 7.70 47.64 2.27
C LEU A 564 7.89 48.34 3.64
N LEU A 565 9.04 48.89 3.90
CA LEU A 565 9.30 49.64 5.14
C LEU A 565 8.36 50.85 5.25
N GLN A 566 8.14 51.58 4.16
CA GLN A 566 7.20 52.69 4.13
C GLN A 566 5.76 52.21 4.43
N LYS A 567 5.34 51.08 3.83
CA LYS A 567 4.02 50.45 4.05
C LYS A 567 3.80 50.09 5.52
N PHE A 568 4.80 49.49 6.16
CA PHE A 568 4.70 48.99 7.52
C PHE A 568 5.27 49.90 8.60
N ALA A 569 5.80 51.07 8.25
CA ALA A 569 6.47 52.01 9.16
C ALA A 569 5.65 52.32 10.43
N GLY A 570 4.37 52.67 10.27
CA GLY A 570 3.48 52.97 11.38
C GLY A 570 3.32 51.81 12.35
N TYR A 571 3.10 50.63 11.82
CA TYR A 571 2.93 49.40 12.62
C TYR A 571 4.22 49.02 13.34
N MET A 572 5.36 49.09 12.65
CA MET A 572 6.66 48.72 13.23
C MET A 572 7.07 49.73 14.32
N GLN A 573 6.76 50.99 14.13
CA GLN A 573 7.05 52.03 15.14
C GLN A 573 6.13 51.89 16.37
N GLU A 574 4.83 51.75 16.18
CA GLU A 574 3.84 51.61 17.25
C GLU A 574 4.16 50.41 18.13
N LYS A 575 4.41 49.28 17.54
CA LYS A 575 4.66 48.03 18.24
C LYS A 575 6.11 47.79 18.63
N GLN A 576 7.00 48.73 18.39
CA GLN A 576 8.47 48.60 18.65
C GLN A 576 9.06 47.35 17.99
N ILE A 577 8.76 47.12 16.74
CA ILE A 577 9.21 45.96 15.95
C ILE A 577 10.61 46.26 15.37
N ALA A 578 11.51 45.29 15.51
CA ALA A 578 12.84 45.31 14.90
C ALA A 578 12.84 44.68 13.50
N MET A 579 12.08 43.59 13.32
CA MET A 579 12.03 42.86 12.06
C MET A 579 10.70 42.15 11.86
N LEU A 580 10.21 42.14 10.62
CA LEU A 580 9.10 41.31 10.15
C LEU A 580 9.65 40.23 9.20
N ILE A 581 9.21 38.97 9.36
CA ILE A 581 9.48 37.90 8.40
C ILE A 581 8.22 37.66 7.59
N LEU A 582 8.29 37.99 6.31
CA LEU A 582 7.18 37.89 5.36
C LEU A 582 7.37 36.74 4.39
N ASP A 583 6.28 36.05 4.03
CA ASP A 583 6.26 35.10 2.92
C ASP A 583 5.41 35.67 1.80
N GLY A 584 5.91 35.59 0.58
CA GLY A 584 5.24 36.20 -0.56
C GLY A 584 5.84 35.78 -1.90
N GLU A 585 5.35 36.43 -2.94
CA GLU A 585 5.75 36.18 -4.32
C GLU A 585 6.46 37.44 -4.89
N LEU A 586 7.61 37.23 -5.46
CA LEU A 586 8.39 38.25 -6.17
C LEU A 586 8.05 38.20 -7.66
N LEU A 587 7.57 39.31 -8.19
CA LEU A 587 7.18 39.50 -9.59
C LEU A 587 8.18 40.43 -10.31
N PRO A 588 8.34 40.30 -11.63
CA PRO A 588 7.86 39.22 -12.49
C PRO A 588 8.67 37.92 -12.29
N TRP A 589 8.14 36.79 -12.72
CA TRP A 589 8.82 35.46 -12.56
C TRP A 589 10.27 35.47 -13.09
N ARG A 590 10.53 36.18 -14.20
CA ARG A 590 11.86 36.28 -14.78
C ARG A 590 12.88 36.97 -13.90
N ALA A 591 12.49 37.73 -12.89
CA ALA A 591 13.43 38.46 -12.02
C ALA A 591 14.44 37.53 -11.32
N ILE A 592 14.00 36.31 -10.96
CA ILE A 592 14.87 35.26 -10.37
C ILE A 592 15.10 34.11 -11.35
N GLY A 593 14.09 33.77 -12.16
CA GLY A 593 14.10 32.67 -13.15
C GLY A 593 14.70 33.08 -14.51
N GLU A 594 15.73 33.89 -14.52
CA GLU A 594 16.33 34.46 -15.71
C GLU A 594 16.67 33.43 -16.79
N GLY A 595 16.07 33.59 -17.96
CA GLY A 595 16.31 32.77 -19.14
C GLY A 595 15.51 31.47 -19.22
N LEU A 596 14.65 31.15 -18.27
CA LEU A 596 13.87 29.89 -18.35
C LEU A 596 12.88 29.94 -19.53
N ILE A 597 12.18 31.05 -19.69
CA ILE A 597 11.26 31.27 -20.83
C ILE A 597 12.02 31.23 -22.16
N GLU A 598 13.12 32.00 -22.24
CA GLU A 598 13.91 32.13 -23.44
C GLU A 598 14.68 30.85 -23.81
N LYS A 599 15.19 30.14 -22.82
CA LYS A 599 16.03 28.95 -23.03
C LYS A 599 15.25 27.63 -23.13
N GLN A 600 14.09 27.54 -22.52
CA GLN A 600 13.31 26.30 -22.50
C GLN A 600 11.99 26.41 -23.26
N PHE A 601 11.14 27.39 -22.99
CA PHE A 601 9.79 27.43 -23.54
C PHE A 601 9.71 28.01 -24.94
N LYS A 602 10.41 29.10 -25.25
CA LYS A 602 10.41 29.68 -26.62
C LYS A 602 11.03 28.77 -27.69
N PRO A 603 12.11 28.00 -27.41
CA PRO A 603 12.57 27.01 -28.38
C PRO A 603 11.53 25.92 -28.69
N ILE A 604 10.77 25.48 -27.67
CA ILE A 604 9.65 24.52 -27.88
C ILE A 604 8.58 25.15 -28.78
N GLU A 605 8.17 26.37 -28.50
CA GLU A 605 7.20 27.11 -29.34
C GLU A 605 7.62 27.16 -30.80
N LYS A 606 8.85 27.61 -31.07
CA LYS A 606 9.39 27.69 -32.46
C LYS A 606 9.49 26.34 -33.14
N ALA A 607 9.87 25.30 -32.40
CA ALA A 607 9.94 23.94 -32.95
C ALA A 607 8.56 23.44 -33.36
N LEU A 608 7.54 23.67 -32.53
CA LEU A 608 6.16 23.30 -32.80
C LEU A 608 5.58 24.07 -33.98
N GLU A 609 5.88 25.37 -34.14
CA GLU A 609 5.46 26.16 -35.31
C GLU A 609 6.03 25.55 -36.61
N SER A 610 7.33 25.29 -36.62
CA SER A 610 8.01 24.71 -37.77
C SER A 610 7.48 23.30 -38.12
N GLU A 611 7.19 22.49 -37.11
CA GLU A 611 6.61 21.17 -37.28
C GLU A 611 5.19 21.26 -37.91
N MET A 612 4.34 22.12 -37.40
CA MET A 612 2.98 22.29 -37.91
C MET A 612 2.97 22.82 -39.37
N GLU A 613 3.83 23.78 -39.64
CA GLU A 613 3.98 24.31 -41.01
C GLU A 613 4.46 23.22 -41.99
N PHE A 614 5.43 22.42 -41.57
CA PHE A 614 5.91 21.29 -42.37
C PHE A 614 4.82 20.24 -42.63
N LEU A 615 4.09 19.83 -41.58
CA LEU A 615 3.01 18.83 -41.71
C LEU A 615 1.88 19.32 -42.64
N GLN A 616 1.55 20.60 -42.53
CA GLN A 616 0.55 21.23 -43.42
C GLN A 616 1.01 21.26 -44.89
N GLN A 617 2.24 21.72 -45.13
CA GLN A 617 2.82 21.77 -46.49
C GLN A 617 2.99 20.37 -47.11
N ALA A 618 3.29 19.35 -46.26
CA ALA A 618 3.41 17.97 -46.71
C ALA A 618 2.07 17.26 -46.99
N GLY A 619 0.92 17.91 -46.75
CA GLY A 619 -0.40 17.32 -46.93
C GLY A 619 -0.75 16.18 -46.01
N PHE A 620 -0.15 16.18 -44.81
CA PHE A 620 -0.29 15.10 -43.82
C PHE A 620 -1.74 14.90 -43.36
N ASP A 621 -2.47 15.97 -43.09
CA ASP A 621 -3.90 15.95 -42.73
C ASP A 621 -4.76 15.29 -43.79
N GLN A 622 -4.52 15.60 -45.03
CA GLN A 622 -5.26 15.01 -46.17
C GLN A 622 -5.01 13.52 -46.27
N ALA A 623 -3.76 13.09 -46.05
CA ALA A 623 -3.39 11.68 -46.07
C ALA A 623 -4.03 10.88 -44.94
N ILE A 624 -4.04 11.45 -43.71
CA ILE A 624 -4.68 10.83 -42.55
C ILE A 624 -6.21 10.83 -42.68
N GLY A 625 -6.80 11.93 -43.20
CA GLY A 625 -8.23 12.00 -43.44
C GLY A 625 -8.69 10.92 -44.46
N LYS A 626 -7.92 10.68 -45.51
CA LYS A 626 -8.17 9.60 -46.47
C LYS A 626 -8.05 8.22 -45.80
N LEU A 627 -7.00 7.99 -44.99
CA LEU A 627 -6.84 6.74 -44.24
C LEU A 627 -8.02 6.50 -43.29
N ALA A 628 -8.49 7.53 -42.59
CA ALA A 628 -9.62 7.45 -41.68
C ALA A 628 -10.90 7.02 -42.37
N THR A 629 -11.19 7.63 -43.54
CA THR A 629 -12.35 7.32 -44.36
C THR A 629 -12.28 5.88 -44.86
N GLU A 630 -11.17 5.48 -45.49
CA GLU A 630 -10.97 4.14 -46.01
C GLU A 630 -11.04 3.06 -44.92
N TYR A 631 -10.45 3.33 -43.75
CA TYR A 631 -10.49 2.42 -42.59
C TYR A 631 -11.92 2.20 -42.07
N LYS A 632 -12.69 3.28 -41.92
CA LYS A 632 -14.08 3.24 -41.47
C LYS A 632 -15.01 2.54 -42.49
N GLU A 633 -14.90 2.89 -43.73
CA GLU A 633 -15.73 2.33 -44.83
C GLU A 633 -15.44 0.85 -45.11
N SER A 634 -14.21 0.41 -44.87
CA SER A 634 -13.79 -0.97 -45.11
C SER A 634 -14.47 -1.99 -44.20
N GLY A 635 -14.96 -1.58 -43.02
CA GLY A 635 -15.46 -2.51 -42.01
C GLY A 635 -14.34 -3.31 -41.27
N PHE A 636 -13.07 -3.05 -41.57
CA PHE A 636 -11.92 -3.75 -41.02
C PHE A 636 -11.91 -3.71 -39.47
N GLU A 637 -12.28 -2.61 -38.86
CA GLU A 637 -12.31 -2.47 -37.39
C GLU A 637 -13.21 -3.54 -36.76
N LYS A 638 -14.42 -3.76 -37.29
CA LYS A 638 -15.37 -4.77 -36.81
C LYS A 638 -14.80 -6.17 -36.98
N ASP A 639 -14.26 -6.44 -38.17
CA ASP A 639 -13.72 -7.75 -38.54
C ASP A 639 -12.47 -8.09 -37.72
N HIS A 640 -11.65 -7.12 -37.36
CA HIS A 640 -10.44 -7.29 -36.58
C HIS A 640 -10.71 -7.83 -35.16
N TYR A 641 -11.90 -7.59 -34.59
CA TYR A 641 -12.31 -8.16 -33.31
C TYR A 641 -12.77 -9.61 -33.38
N HIS A 642 -13.23 -10.05 -34.57
CA HIS A 642 -13.93 -11.32 -34.69
C HIS A 642 -13.21 -12.34 -35.59
N LYS A 643 -12.24 -11.89 -36.38
CA LYS A 643 -11.54 -12.74 -37.35
C LYS A 643 -10.07 -12.92 -37.02
N SER A 644 -9.53 -14.07 -37.31
CA SER A 644 -8.12 -14.36 -37.23
C SER A 644 -7.30 -13.55 -38.26
N LYS A 645 -5.98 -13.47 -38.03
CA LYS A 645 -5.06 -12.82 -38.95
C LYS A 645 -5.15 -13.40 -40.36
N ALA A 646 -5.28 -14.74 -40.48
CA ALA A 646 -5.35 -15.42 -41.75
C ALA A 646 -6.61 -15.02 -42.53
N GLU A 647 -7.78 -15.02 -41.87
CA GLU A 647 -9.06 -14.60 -42.45
C GLU A 647 -9.07 -13.11 -42.82
N LEU A 648 -8.43 -12.25 -42.04
CA LEU A 648 -8.28 -10.83 -42.36
C LEU A 648 -7.40 -10.62 -43.60
N MET A 649 -6.31 -11.36 -43.70
CA MET A 649 -5.42 -11.29 -44.86
C MET A 649 -6.07 -11.85 -46.11
N GLU A 650 -6.94 -12.86 -46.02
CA GLU A 650 -7.73 -13.41 -47.12
C GLU A 650 -8.81 -12.40 -47.55
N THR A 651 -9.52 -11.77 -46.59
CA THR A 651 -10.62 -10.84 -46.90
C THR A 651 -10.13 -9.51 -47.50
N TYR A 652 -9.08 -8.94 -46.95
CA TYR A 652 -8.61 -7.59 -47.29
C TYR A 652 -7.31 -7.55 -48.10
N GLY A 653 -6.63 -8.65 -48.20
CA GLY A 653 -5.29 -8.72 -48.77
C GLY A 653 -4.18 -8.31 -47.78
N SER A 654 -2.98 -8.85 -48.01
CA SER A 654 -1.83 -8.64 -47.12
C SER A 654 -1.46 -7.17 -46.95
N ARG A 655 -1.50 -6.38 -48.02
CA ARG A 655 -1.13 -4.95 -48.01
C ARG A 655 -2.10 -4.12 -47.19
N VAL A 656 -3.39 -4.30 -47.39
CA VAL A 656 -4.45 -3.58 -46.66
C VAL A 656 -4.41 -3.99 -45.20
N TYR A 657 -4.26 -5.28 -44.88
CA TYR A 657 -4.09 -5.76 -43.52
C TYR A 657 -2.91 -5.08 -42.80
N GLN A 658 -1.74 -5.00 -43.44
CA GLN A 658 -0.55 -4.35 -42.85
C GLN A 658 -0.80 -2.86 -42.57
N THR A 659 -1.52 -2.17 -43.44
CA THR A 659 -1.86 -0.76 -43.24
C THR A 659 -2.88 -0.57 -42.12
N PHE A 660 -3.98 -1.34 -42.13
CA PHE A 660 -5.11 -1.13 -41.21
C PHE A 660 -4.90 -1.66 -39.82
N ARG A 661 -4.05 -2.68 -39.64
CA ARG A 661 -3.76 -3.22 -38.28
C ARG A 661 -3.24 -2.16 -37.30
N TYR A 662 -2.60 -1.12 -37.79
CA TYR A 662 -2.08 -0.01 -36.98
C TYR A 662 -2.91 1.27 -37.11
N ALA A 663 -3.81 1.35 -38.10
CA ALA A 663 -4.59 2.55 -38.40
C ALA A 663 -5.39 3.03 -37.16
N ARG A 664 -6.02 2.12 -36.42
CA ARG A 664 -6.76 2.48 -35.22
C ARG A 664 -5.92 3.24 -34.19
N GLY A 665 -4.71 2.73 -33.88
CA GLY A 665 -3.81 3.39 -32.93
C GLY A 665 -3.41 4.80 -33.35
N VAL A 666 -3.23 5.02 -34.65
CA VAL A 666 -2.95 6.34 -35.25
C VAL A 666 -4.19 7.22 -35.19
N LEU A 667 -5.35 6.73 -35.62
CA LEU A 667 -6.60 7.50 -35.68
C LEU A 667 -7.14 7.87 -34.30
N ASP A 668 -6.97 7.00 -33.30
CA ASP A 668 -7.38 7.26 -31.91
C ASP A 668 -6.59 8.41 -31.26
N THR A 669 -5.41 8.70 -31.77
CA THR A 669 -4.51 9.73 -31.20
C THR A 669 -4.35 10.94 -32.13
N TYR A 670 -4.82 10.83 -33.38
CA TYR A 670 -4.72 11.90 -34.35
C TYR A 670 -5.65 13.09 -34.00
N MET A 671 -5.09 14.29 -34.13
CA MET A 671 -5.82 15.54 -34.02
C MET A 671 -5.55 16.37 -35.27
N PRO A 672 -6.57 17.05 -35.81
CA PRO A 672 -6.38 17.97 -36.97
C PRO A 672 -5.34 19.06 -36.67
N ILE A 673 -4.63 19.52 -37.70
CA ILE A 673 -3.60 20.55 -37.54
C ILE A 673 -4.19 21.86 -36.98
N GLU A 674 -5.43 22.18 -37.32
CA GLU A 674 -6.14 23.34 -36.77
C GLU A 674 -6.32 23.27 -35.26
N GLU A 675 -6.54 22.08 -34.70
CA GLU A 675 -6.61 21.90 -33.23
C GLU A 675 -5.23 22.08 -32.57
N HIS A 676 -4.18 21.60 -33.21
CA HIS A 676 -2.81 21.86 -32.81
C HIS A 676 -2.48 23.35 -32.85
N GLN A 677 -2.86 24.06 -33.87
CA GLN A 677 -2.66 25.52 -34.01
C GLN A 677 -3.39 26.30 -32.91
N ARG A 678 -4.66 25.95 -32.61
CA ARG A 678 -5.42 26.55 -31.51
C ARG A 678 -4.75 26.33 -30.18
N ALA A 679 -4.33 25.11 -29.92
CA ALA A 679 -3.65 24.75 -28.68
C ALA A 679 -2.31 25.50 -28.52
N LEU A 680 -1.56 25.65 -29.62
CA LEU A 680 -0.31 26.40 -29.62
C LEU A 680 -0.56 27.91 -29.42
N GLN A 681 -1.63 28.49 -29.96
CA GLN A 681 -1.99 29.88 -29.73
C GLN A 681 -2.27 30.17 -28.25
N ILE A 682 -2.99 29.26 -27.57
CA ILE A 682 -3.22 29.36 -26.12
C ILE A 682 -1.89 29.30 -25.37
N TYR A 683 -1.02 28.35 -25.71
CA TYR A 683 0.29 28.20 -25.10
C TYR A 683 1.14 29.46 -25.26
N LYS A 684 1.20 30.04 -26.46
CA LYS A 684 1.91 31.29 -26.74
C LYS A 684 1.37 32.46 -25.90
N LYS A 685 0.05 32.63 -25.88
CA LYS A 685 -0.61 33.68 -25.10
C LYS A 685 -0.23 33.59 -23.61
N GLN A 686 -0.20 32.34 -23.07
CA GLN A 686 0.21 32.14 -21.69
C GLN A 686 1.69 32.47 -21.47
N LEU A 687 2.58 32.12 -22.40
CA LEU A 687 4.00 32.51 -22.28
C LEU A 687 4.19 34.00 -22.33
N GLU A 688 3.48 34.72 -23.20
CA GLU A 688 3.54 36.19 -23.33
C GLU A 688 3.06 36.90 -22.05
N LEU A 689 2.00 36.39 -21.42
CA LEU A 689 1.49 36.95 -20.14
C LEU A 689 2.56 36.95 -19.04
N TYR A 690 3.41 35.95 -19.03
CA TYR A 690 4.40 35.76 -17.98
C TYR A 690 5.83 36.18 -18.36
N ALA A 691 6.03 36.51 -19.63
CA ALA A 691 7.30 37.08 -20.12
C ALA A 691 7.43 38.61 -19.90
N GLY A 692 6.43 39.24 -19.30
CA GLY A 692 6.29 40.69 -19.19
C GLY A 692 7.47 41.40 -18.56
N ASP A 693 7.73 42.66 -19.04
CA ASP A 693 8.80 43.57 -18.61
C ASP A 693 8.39 44.54 -17.48
N GLY A 694 7.47 44.09 -16.61
CA GLY A 694 6.98 44.93 -15.49
C GLY A 694 8.05 45.21 -14.46
N ASP A 695 7.84 46.31 -13.70
CA ASP A 695 8.65 46.65 -12.55
C ASP A 695 8.60 45.52 -11.50
N MET A 696 9.68 45.40 -10.71
CA MET A 696 9.68 44.41 -9.63
C MET A 696 8.67 44.76 -8.55
N GLU A 697 7.87 43.81 -8.18
CA GLU A 697 6.85 43.91 -7.12
C GLU A 697 6.92 42.71 -6.18
N TYR A 698 6.70 42.95 -4.90
CA TYR A 698 6.54 41.87 -3.93
C TYR A 698 5.12 41.79 -3.43
N LYS A 699 4.50 40.62 -3.54
CA LYS A 699 3.14 40.32 -3.08
C LYS A 699 3.21 39.48 -1.79
N PRO A 700 3.24 40.09 -0.60
CA PRO A 700 3.21 39.35 0.66
C PRO A 700 1.82 38.71 0.87
N PHE A 701 1.78 37.46 1.31
CA PHE A 701 0.56 36.74 1.62
C PHE A 701 0.57 36.03 2.98
N ALA A 702 1.68 36.06 3.71
CA ALA A 702 1.77 35.57 5.07
C ALA A 702 2.78 36.39 5.89
N LEU A 703 2.41 36.65 7.15
CA LEU A 703 3.30 37.19 8.19
C LEU A 703 3.76 36.01 9.06
N LEU A 704 5.03 35.62 8.93
CA LEU A 704 5.55 34.42 9.55
C LEU A 704 5.97 34.65 11.00
N LYS A 705 6.66 35.78 11.26
CA LYS A 705 7.25 36.08 12.57
C LYS A 705 7.45 37.56 12.76
N ILE A 706 7.30 38.02 13.98
CA ILE A 706 7.59 39.36 14.42
C ILE A 706 8.71 39.29 15.45
N VAL A 707 9.79 40.10 15.25
CA VAL A 707 10.88 40.26 16.21
C VAL A 707 10.84 41.70 16.74
N TYR A 708 10.70 41.83 18.04
CA TYR A 708 10.59 43.13 18.71
C TYR A 708 11.98 43.69 19.07
N LYS A 709 12.09 45.02 19.28
CA LYS A 709 13.32 45.68 19.67
C LYS A 709 13.89 45.24 21.03
N ASN A 710 13.05 44.71 21.91
CA ASN A 710 13.46 44.15 23.20
C ASN A 710 13.99 42.71 23.10
N GLY A 711 14.03 42.11 21.89
CA GLY A 711 14.47 40.73 21.63
C GLY A 711 13.41 39.69 21.82
N SER A 712 12.16 40.04 22.22
CA SER A 712 11.05 39.10 22.22
C SER A 712 10.58 38.78 20.80
N GLU A 713 9.98 37.64 20.63
CA GLU A 713 9.51 37.15 19.33
C GLU A 713 8.08 36.67 19.43
N GLU A 714 7.32 36.84 18.35
CA GLU A 714 5.95 36.41 18.21
C GLU A 714 5.74 35.73 16.85
N ILE A 715 5.08 34.57 16.86
CA ILE A 715 4.49 33.95 15.67
C ILE A 715 3.01 34.38 15.69
N PRO A 716 2.55 35.21 14.75
CA PRO A 716 1.18 35.68 14.75
C PRO A 716 0.18 34.55 14.61
N ASP A 717 -0.79 34.48 15.53
CA ASP A 717 -1.92 33.54 15.48
C ASP A 717 -3.18 34.28 15.00
N TRP A 718 -3.06 34.94 13.84
CA TRP A 718 -4.13 35.67 13.22
C TRP A 718 -4.90 34.79 12.25
N ARG A 719 -6.15 35.13 11.99
CA ARG A 719 -6.92 34.50 10.92
C ARG A 719 -6.27 34.78 9.56
N THR A 720 -6.42 33.86 8.64
CA THR A 720 -5.84 33.98 7.30
C THR A 720 -6.32 35.24 6.56
N SER A 721 -7.61 35.58 6.69
CA SER A 721 -8.19 36.80 6.11
C SER A 721 -7.63 38.08 6.74
N ASP A 722 -7.41 38.09 8.07
CA ASP A 722 -6.86 39.26 8.78
C ASP A 722 -5.40 39.51 8.35
N VAL A 723 -4.61 38.46 8.27
CA VAL A 723 -3.22 38.53 7.78
C VAL A 723 -3.17 39.07 6.36
N TYR A 724 -4.01 38.53 5.47
CA TYR A 724 -3.99 38.92 4.06
C TYR A 724 -4.44 40.39 3.88
N SER A 725 -5.49 40.82 4.57
CA SER A 725 -5.94 42.21 4.55
C SER A 725 -4.90 43.17 5.10
N PHE A 726 -4.10 42.76 6.09
CA PHE A 726 -3.00 43.58 6.62
C PHE A 726 -1.83 43.70 5.64
N LEU A 727 -1.54 42.63 4.89
CA LEU A 727 -0.38 42.55 4.02
C LEU A 727 -0.64 43.04 2.59
N SER A 728 -1.83 42.90 2.07
CA SER A 728 -2.17 43.11 0.65
C SER A 728 -3.46 43.89 0.49
N ASP A 729 -3.48 44.75 -0.55
CA ASP A 729 -4.66 45.45 -1.00
C ASP A 729 -5.42 44.68 -2.10
N ASP A 730 -4.89 43.53 -2.49
CA ASP A 730 -5.49 42.68 -3.53
C ASP A 730 -6.77 42.01 -3.03
N GLU A 731 -7.70 41.83 -3.95
CA GLU A 731 -9.01 41.22 -3.65
C GLU A 731 -8.82 39.74 -3.25
N TYR A 732 -9.56 39.32 -2.24
CA TYR A 732 -9.68 37.92 -1.83
C TYR A 732 -11.14 37.60 -1.53
N LEU A 733 -11.49 36.33 -1.45
CA LEU A 733 -12.85 35.88 -1.12
C LEU A 733 -12.80 34.94 0.09
N GLN A 734 -13.56 35.30 1.12
CA GLN A 734 -13.85 34.43 2.25
C GLN A 734 -15.13 33.65 1.97
N VAL A 735 -15.09 32.34 2.12
CA VAL A 735 -16.20 31.42 1.84
C VAL A 735 -16.50 30.57 3.06
N ASP A 736 -17.74 30.58 3.51
CA ASP A 736 -18.25 29.60 4.45
C ASP A 736 -18.73 28.38 3.67
N LEU A 737 -18.07 27.23 3.92
CA LEU A 737 -18.31 26.00 3.17
C LEU A 737 -19.65 25.32 3.52
N SER A 738 -20.34 25.79 4.55
CA SER A 738 -21.68 25.32 4.92
C SER A 738 -22.80 26.01 4.11
N GLU A 739 -22.52 27.16 3.46
CA GLU A 739 -23.47 27.88 2.67
C GLU A 739 -23.80 27.18 1.34
N PRO A 740 -25.06 27.12 0.92
CA PRO A 740 -25.46 26.43 -0.31
C PRO A 740 -24.82 27.00 -1.59
N ASP A 741 -24.51 28.31 -1.61
CA ASP A 741 -23.95 29.06 -2.74
C ASP A 741 -22.42 29.17 -2.65
N ALA A 742 -21.77 28.50 -1.67
CA ALA A 742 -20.31 28.55 -1.45
C ALA A 742 -19.52 28.27 -2.71
N TYR A 743 -19.88 27.19 -3.44
CA TYR A 743 -19.21 26.82 -4.69
C TYR A 743 -19.44 27.88 -5.78
N ASP A 744 -20.65 28.38 -5.96
CA ASP A 744 -20.96 29.31 -7.04
C ASP A 744 -20.23 30.66 -6.84
N ARG A 745 -20.13 31.14 -5.61
CA ARG A 745 -19.32 32.32 -5.26
C ARG A 745 -17.83 32.08 -5.55
N ALA A 746 -17.31 30.93 -5.12
CA ALA A 746 -15.91 30.56 -5.39
C ALA A 746 -15.62 30.43 -6.88
N ALA A 747 -16.53 29.83 -7.67
CA ALA A 747 -16.40 29.68 -9.11
C ALA A 747 -16.45 31.03 -9.84
N GLN A 748 -17.32 31.96 -9.43
CA GLN A 748 -17.35 33.32 -9.96
C GLN A 748 -16.04 34.06 -9.68
N PHE A 749 -15.52 33.95 -8.47
CA PHE A 749 -14.25 34.56 -8.09
C PHE A 749 -13.10 33.93 -8.87
N PHE A 750 -13.09 32.61 -9.05
CA PHE A 750 -12.10 31.92 -9.88
C PHE A 750 -12.13 32.40 -11.34
N SER A 751 -13.31 32.52 -11.92
CA SER A 751 -13.48 33.04 -13.28
C SER A 751 -12.98 34.48 -13.41
N LYS A 752 -13.35 35.36 -12.44
CA LYS A 752 -12.86 36.74 -12.40
C LYS A 752 -11.31 36.78 -12.38
N MET A 753 -10.70 36.02 -11.48
CA MET A 753 -9.23 36.03 -11.33
C MET A 753 -8.52 35.48 -12.57
N THR A 754 -9.05 34.42 -13.17
CA THR A 754 -8.36 33.71 -14.27
C THR A 754 -8.67 34.29 -15.65
N LEU A 755 -9.89 34.79 -15.90
CA LEU A 755 -10.31 35.29 -17.22
C LEU A 755 -10.19 36.82 -17.34
N GLU A 756 -10.53 37.56 -16.28
CA GLU A 756 -10.50 39.03 -16.30
C GLU A 756 -9.12 39.56 -15.86
N ASN A 757 -8.64 39.06 -14.70
CA ASN A 757 -7.38 39.51 -14.12
C ASN A 757 -6.17 38.72 -14.63
N LEU A 758 -6.39 37.70 -15.47
CA LEU A 758 -5.37 36.87 -16.12
C LEU A 758 -4.37 36.23 -15.16
N MET A 759 -4.83 35.89 -13.95
CA MET A 759 -4.01 35.25 -12.93
C MET A 759 -3.77 33.76 -13.26
N GLU A 760 -2.70 33.20 -12.72
CA GLU A 760 -2.38 31.75 -12.84
C GLU A 760 -3.49 30.86 -12.28
N GLY A 761 -4.20 31.32 -11.26
CA GLY A 761 -5.25 30.59 -10.59
C GLY A 761 -5.58 31.16 -9.22
N LEU A 762 -6.03 30.29 -8.32
CA LEU A 762 -6.28 30.62 -6.93
C LEU A 762 -5.49 29.73 -5.96
N VAL A 763 -5.31 30.25 -4.75
CA VAL A 763 -4.85 29.47 -3.59
C VAL A 763 -6.00 29.42 -2.57
N ILE A 764 -6.41 28.21 -2.20
CA ILE A 764 -7.39 27.97 -1.13
C ILE A 764 -6.62 27.75 0.16
N LYS A 765 -6.93 28.51 1.18
CA LYS A 765 -6.37 28.40 2.54
C LYS A 765 -7.48 28.27 3.56
N PRO A 766 -7.34 27.43 4.60
CA PRO A 766 -8.29 27.46 5.72
C PRO A 766 -8.19 28.80 6.45
N GLU A 767 -9.30 29.31 6.96
CA GLU A 767 -9.32 30.55 7.76
C GLU A 767 -8.49 30.40 9.04
N ILE A 768 -8.52 29.20 9.63
CA ILE A 768 -7.67 28.82 10.76
C ILE A 768 -6.87 27.58 10.37
N ASN A 769 -5.56 27.72 10.37
CA ASN A 769 -4.67 26.60 10.07
C ASN A 769 -4.69 25.53 11.17
N THR A 770 -4.76 24.27 10.77
CA THR A 770 -4.64 23.12 11.66
C THR A 770 -3.61 22.13 11.17
N ILE A 771 -2.99 21.38 12.07
CA ILE A 771 -2.00 20.33 11.73
C ILE A 771 -2.63 19.20 10.88
N LYS A 772 -3.95 19.08 10.90
CA LYS A 772 -4.69 17.96 10.27
C LYS A 772 -5.08 18.21 8.83
N THR A 773 -4.97 19.43 8.35
CA THR A 773 -5.37 19.83 7.00
C THR A 773 -4.20 20.42 6.23
N ALA A 774 -4.32 20.42 4.89
CA ALA A 774 -3.37 21.15 4.07
C ALA A 774 -3.36 22.64 4.43
N PRO A 775 -2.20 23.26 4.58
CA PRO A 775 -2.12 24.69 4.90
C PRO A 775 -2.60 25.57 3.74
N TYR A 776 -2.49 25.06 2.53
CA TYR A 776 -2.89 25.71 1.29
C TYR A 776 -3.03 24.68 0.16
N MET A 777 -3.85 25.01 -0.82
CA MET A 777 -4.05 24.21 -2.03
C MET A 777 -4.20 25.12 -3.24
N LYS A 778 -3.49 24.83 -4.32
CA LYS A 778 -3.58 25.62 -5.56
C LYS A 778 -4.62 25.02 -6.52
N VAL A 779 -5.37 25.91 -7.21
CA VAL A 779 -6.23 25.57 -8.33
C VAL A 779 -5.82 26.46 -9.49
N ARG A 780 -5.24 25.86 -10.53
CA ARG A 780 -4.67 26.60 -11.66
C ARG A 780 -5.61 26.71 -12.84
N ASN A 781 -5.50 27.81 -13.56
CA ASN A 781 -6.24 28.04 -14.80
C ASN A 781 -5.94 26.93 -15.83
N PRO A 782 -6.97 26.33 -16.45
CA PRO A 782 -6.76 25.32 -17.50
C PRO A 782 -5.91 25.77 -18.67
N GLU A 783 -5.93 27.07 -19.04
CA GLU A 783 -5.05 27.59 -20.09
C GLU A 783 -3.58 27.60 -19.63
N TYR A 784 -3.33 28.03 -18.39
CA TYR A 784 -2.00 28.02 -17.78
C TYR A 784 -1.42 26.61 -17.71
N LEU A 785 -2.25 25.60 -17.45
CA LEU A 785 -1.80 24.21 -17.38
C LEU A 785 -1.17 23.72 -18.69
N SER A 786 -1.37 24.41 -19.82
CA SER A 786 -0.65 24.12 -21.07
C SER A 786 0.87 24.30 -20.96
N ILE A 787 1.34 25.21 -20.11
CA ILE A 787 2.79 25.38 -19.81
C ILE A 787 3.32 24.19 -19.01
N ILE A 788 2.50 23.64 -18.11
CA ILE A 788 2.88 22.58 -17.17
C ILE A 788 2.83 21.19 -17.81
N TYR A 789 1.75 20.89 -18.54
CA TYR A 789 1.47 19.56 -19.09
C TYR A 789 1.79 19.42 -20.59
N GLY A 790 2.14 20.53 -21.23
CA GLY A 790 2.35 20.62 -22.70
C GLY A 790 1.16 21.25 -23.41
N TYR A 791 1.44 21.94 -24.54
CA TYR A 791 0.43 22.69 -25.30
C TYR A 791 -0.81 21.85 -25.66
N ASP A 792 -0.61 20.56 -25.92
CA ASP A 792 -1.61 19.61 -26.40
C ASP A 792 -2.20 18.72 -25.29
N TYR A 793 -2.01 19.08 -24.02
CA TYR A 793 -2.43 18.25 -22.89
C TYR A 793 -3.94 18.00 -22.85
N ARG A 794 -4.75 18.92 -23.42
CA ARG A 794 -6.22 18.82 -23.49
C ARG A 794 -6.73 17.92 -24.62
N PHE A 795 -5.87 17.38 -25.46
CA PHE A 795 -6.30 16.43 -26.50
C PHE A 795 -6.87 15.17 -25.85
N PRO A 796 -8.02 14.64 -26.34
CA PRO A 796 -8.79 13.63 -25.63
C PRO A 796 -7.99 12.41 -25.16
N HIS A 797 -7.06 11.93 -25.99
CA HIS A 797 -6.23 10.76 -25.67
C HIS A 797 -5.20 11.05 -24.57
N LYS A 798 -4.61 12.25 -24.54
CA LYS A 798 -3.65 12.70 -23.50
C LYS A 798 -4.39 13.06 -22.22
N TYR A 799 -5.47 13.81 -22.35
CA TYR A 799 -6.23 14.29 -21.21
C TYR A 799 -6.83 13.15 -20.37
N ARG A 800 -7.45 12.15 -21.02
CA ARG A 800 -7.93 10.93 -20.34
C ARG A 800 -6.82 10.19 -19.60
N LYS A 801 -5.62 10.13 -20.19
CA LYS A 801 -4.46 9.51 -19.55
C LYS A 801 -4.00 10.31 -18.32
N LEU A 802 -3.94 11.63 -18.42
CA LEU A 802 -3.59 12.53 -17.31
C LEU A 802 -4.59 12.42 -16.15
N LEU A 803 -5.91 12.45 -16.45
CA LEU A 803 -6.95 12.25 -15.43
C LEU A 803 -6.78 10.92 -14.68
N LYS A 804 -6.48 9.81 -15.39
CA LYS A 804 -6.25 8.52 -14.74
C LYS A 804 -4.98 8.49 -13.89
N GLN A 805 -3.92 9.13 -14.34
CA GLN A 805 -2.60 9.08 -13.70
C GLN A 805 -2.46 10.07 -12.55
N LYS A 806 -3.22 11.17 -12.54
CA LYS A 806 -3.08 12.19 -11.49
C LYS A 806 -3.36 11.62 -10.10
N ASN A 807 -2.38 11.78 -9.22
CA ASN A 807 -2.47 11.37 -7.83
C ASN A 807 -1.70 12.38 -6.95
N ILE A 808 -2.43 13.16 -6.18
CA ILE A 808 -1.89 14.24 -5.35
C ILE A 808 -1.52 13.80 -3.92
N VAL A 809 -1.82 12.57 -3.53
CA VAL A 809 -1.73 12.13 -2.11
C VAL A 809 -0.32 12.33 -1.55
N GLN A 810 0.71 11.96 -2.30
CA GLN A 810 2.09 12.12 -1.85
C GLN A 810 2.47 13.60 -1.74
N LYS A 811 2.13 14.41 -2.75
CA LYS A 811 2.39 15.86 -2.77
C LYS A 811 1.70 16.56 -1.60
N LEU A 812 0.45 16.17 -1.32
CA LEU A 812 -0.33 16.71 -0.22
C LEU A 812 0.33 16.40 1.15
N ARG A 813 0.74 15.13 1.35
CA ARG A 813 1.45 14.73 2.58
C ARG A 813 2.75 15.49 2.77
N THR A 814 3.54 15.63 1.70
CA THR A 814 4.80 16.38 1.73
C THR A 814 4.54 17.84 2.06
N SER A 815 3.55 18.49 1.42
CA SER A 815 3.14 19.86 1.73
C SER A 815 2.80 20.07 3.21
N MET A 816 2.04 19.16 3.79
CA MET A 816 1.67 19.22 5.22
C MET A 816 2.89 19.04 6.13
N LYS A 817 3.77 18.10 5.84
CA LYS A 817 4.97 17.84 6.63
C LYS A 817 5.94 19.03 6.58
N GLU A 818 6.19 19.55 5.39
CA GLU A 818 7.07 20.70 5.20
C GLU A 818 6.54 21.94 5.93
N TYR A 819 5.24 22.19 5.87
CA TYR A 819 4.60 23.27 6.60
C TYR A 819 4.77 23.11 8.12
N ASN A 820 4.51 21.91 8.65
CA ASN A 820 4.64 21.64 10.08
C ASN A 820 6.09 21.77 10.56
N LEU A 821 7.07 21.31 9.76
CA LEU A 821 8.49 21.48 10.06
C LEU A 821 8.93 22.96 9.93
N GLY A 822 8.42 23.68 8.94
CA GLY A 822 8.65 25.12 8.77
C GLY A 822 8.12 25.91 9.98
N SER A 823 6.94 25.57 10.47
CA SER A 823 6.36 26.18 11.67
C SER A 823 7.19 25.88 12.93
N LYS A 824 7.71 24.65 13.07
CA LYS A 824 8.67 24.31 14.14
C LYS A 824 9.97 25.10 14.00
N LEU A 825 10.46 25.30 12.77
CA LEU A 825 11.66 26.09 12.52
C LEU A 825 11.49 27.56 12.91
N LEU A 826 10.32 28.16 12.62
CA LEU A 826 9.97 29.52 13.06
C LEU A 826 9.94 29.67 14.59
N SER A 827 9.59 28.61 15.33
CA SER A 827 9.56 28.63 16.80
C SER A 827 10.95 28.68 17.44
N VAL A 828 11.99 28.38 16.69
CA VAL A 828 13.38 28.56 17.17
C VAL A 828 13.68 30.06 17.29
N PRO A 829 14.09 30.56 18.46
CA PRO A 829 14.45 31.95 18.62
C PRO A 829 15.54 32.38 17.63
N PHE A 830 15.37 33.58 17.07
CA PHE A 830 16.27 34.08 16.02
C PHE A 830 17.72 34.15 16.47
N GLU A 831 17.98 34.46 17.73
CA GLU A 831 19.32 34.49 18.32
C GLU A 831 20.00 33.11 18.33
N PHE A 832 19.20 32.03 18.48
CA PHE A 832 19.69 30.64 18.52
C PHE A 832 19.86 29.99 17.13
N ILE A 833 19.60 30.72 16.06
CA ILE A 833 19.92 30.23 14.72
C ILE A 833 21.41 30.26 14.50
N SER A 834 22.04 29.12 14.72
CA SER A 834 23.48 28.94 14.52
C SER A 834 23.82 27.50 14.14
N PRO A 835 24.98 27.24 13.54
CA PRO A 835 25.46 25.90 13.24
C PRO A 835 25.64 25.02 14.46
N GLU A 836 25.85 25.59 15.63
CA GLU A 836 26.11 24.89 16.91
C GLU A 836 24.80 24.48 17.62
N HIS A 837 23.66 25.08 17.25
CA HIS A 837 22.39 24.82 17.93
C HIS A 837 21.73 23.53 17.44
N ASP A 838 21.72 22.49 18.28
CA ASP A 838 21.27 21.14 17.94
C ASP A 838 19.81 21.09 17.46
N THR A 839 18.90 21.77 18.16
CA THR A 839 17.46 21.78 17.80
C THR A 839 17.23 22.42 16.43
N TYR A 840 17.93 23.53 16.13
CA TYR A 840 17.83 24.17 14.82
C TYR A 840 18.33 23.24 13.72
N ARG A 841 19.48 22.60 13.94
CA ARG A 841 20.06 21.65 12.95
C ARG A 841 19.13 20.46 12.72
N GLU A 842 18.57 19.88 13.78
CA GLU A 842 17.67 18.73 13.67
C GLU A 842 16.40 19.10 12.88
N ILE A 843 15.73 20.19 13.21
CA ILE A 843 14.52 20.63 12.49
C ILE A 843 14.82 20.97 11.04
N THR A 844 15.91 21.71 10.79
CA THR A 844 16.30 22.12 9.44
C THR A 844 16.71 20.91 8.59
N ALA A 845 17.44 19.93 9.16
CA ALA A 845 17.78 18.68 8.48
C ALA A 845 16.54 17.90 8.08
N ASN A 846 15.58 17.75 8.98
CA ASN A 846 14.30 17.09 8.68
C ASN A 846 13.53 17.82 7.56
N LEU A 847 13.46 19.14 7.61
CA LEU A 847 12.79 19.92 6.58
C LEU A 847 13.46 19.78 5.21
N LEU A 848 14.79 19.89 5.16
CA LEU A 848 15.56 19.73 3.91
C LEU A 848 15.45 18.30 3.34
N PHE A 849 15.38 17.29 4.21
CA PHE A 849 15.15 15.92 3.78
C PHE A 849 13.77 15.73 3.12
N GLU A 850 12.72 16.35 3.68
CA GLU A 850 11.38 16.30 3.05
C GLU A 850 11.36 17.10 1.73
N VAL A 851 11.98 18.29 1.69
CA VAL A 851 12.09 19.09 0.47
C VAL A 851 12.87 18.36 -0.64
N ALA A 852 13.91 17.59 -0.29
CA ALA A 852 14.66 16.80 -1.28
C ALA A 852 13.81 15.72 -1.96
N LYS A 853 12.81 15.15 -1.26
CA LYS A 853 11.87 14.19 -1.84
C LYS A 853 10.99 14.76 -2.94
N GLU A 854 10.84 16.07 -3.04
CA GLU A 854 10.09 16.68 -4.15
C GLU A 854 10.68 16.32 -5.52
N LYS A 855 12.00 16.08 -5.60
CA LYS A 855 12.69 15.67 -6.84
C LYS A 855 12.18 14.30 -7.37
N GLU A 856 11.63 13.47 -6.49
CA GLU A 856 11.08 12.15 -6.81
C GLU A 856 9.58 12.20 -7.20
N MET A 857 8.94 13.34 -7.03
CA MET A 857 7.52 13.53 -7.35
C MET A 857 7.34 14.05 -8.77
N ASP A 858 6.13 13.89 -9.29
CA ASP A 858 5.75 14.46 -10.56
C ASP A 858 5.91 16.02 -10.48
N PRO A 859 6.84 16.63 -11.23
CA PRO A 859 7.09 18.06 -11.15
C PRO A 859 5.90 18.92 -11.63
N ARG A 860 4.92 18.31 -12.28
CA ARG A 860 3.72 18.98 -12.76
C ARG A 860 2.69 19.24 -11.65
N LEU A 861 2.78 18.51 -10.53
CA LEU A 861 1.89 18.66 -9.38
C LEU A 861 2.19 19.90 -8.51
#